data_5420a2d67b1495428c1e288d1721f1df
#
_entry.id   5420a2d67b1495428c1e288d1721f1df
#
_cell.length_a   1.000
_cell.length_b   1.000
_cell.length_c   1.000
_cell.angle_alpha   90.00
_cell.angle_beta   90.00
_cell.angle_gamma   90.00
#
_symmetry.space_group_name_H-M   'P 1'
#
loop_
_entity.id
_entity.type
_entity.pdbx_description
1 polymer ?
#
loop_
_entity_poly.entity_id
_entity_poly.type
_entity_poly.pdbx_seq_one_letter_code
_entity_poly.pdbx_strand_id
1 'polypeptide(L)'
;RLLHRVVNELLFKVHPYGQQPTLGSIEHLKNPSIKAIEEFYNTHYVPENMAICISGDIDPEETIKVIEEYFSSWKSDSPLRAEPKWEEKPLNGREFVQVQYLGEEQVLLGFRTAPRHHKDYHTLRLLDMIIDNSVAGLINLELVEKQKVRAAGCFPQNYNDHGIHFFYGIPKDGQSLEDVEKLLIAQIERVKKGNFEDWVIPAVITDFKKQEKENRENNAKRVELMRDTFLSFVDWETTNREIEELEKLTKEDIIRVANLYYGENYVVGFRIDAQHKLPSIEKPEIDPLQIDPDKASAFMKEVDSISFNPFEPKFIVENQNFVTKEISPNVSLIHVNNPLNDLFTLELRMDKGSRHDPMLPYAKRMLDRAGAGEISSNDLKIEWYKLGTDFAFAVRERMSSLVLSGLDENFESSLKLGRDLIENPNISDQTWGETKNIIFSERDDEEKDPRAISNALAHFHRYGKRSRYLERPSDSDLNSTTVQGLSSLLSELLQVKRTVLYYGPKSPEDVMEAINKGFIGNLDSINQTEPFETLRSHKPAQNQIYFFEKEMAQAQVRLEFAAGTYDEKEMPAIQIFNEYFGGGMAGLVFQELREARALAYSAWANYFTASHPDEENILVGSIGCQADKTIEAVHAFMELLENMPINQTRWESTHSSILSTYRTNPIPFRSTAGYVYDMNILGLDKDPRENRFSILKDATNKTLEEFYEQTIKPKAKLLSIVGDSTKIDLAELEKIGPVTQIKSDQLFSR
;
A
#
# COMPACT_ATOMS: atom_id res chain seq x y z
N ARG A 1 3.89 10.26 -13.22
CA ARG A 1 4.51 11.48 -12.67
C ARG A 1 4.75 12.55 -13.73
N LEU A 2 5.35 12.23 -14.90
CA LEU A 2 5.61 13.22 -15.95
C LEU A 2 4.31 13.89 -16.43
N LEU A 3 3.27 13.11 -16.73
CA LEU A 3 1.96 13.63 -17.15
C LEU A 3 1.37 14.62 -16.15
N HIS A 4 1.36 14.27 -14.85
CA HIS A 4 0.89 15.18 -13.80
C HIS A 4 1.70 16.47 -13.73
N ARG A 5 3.03 16.38 -13.88
CA ARG A 5 3.91 17.54 -13.86
C ARG A 5 3.55 18.54 -14.99
N VAL A 6 3.48 18.07 -16.23
CA VAL A 6 3.20 18.95 -17.37
C VAL A 6 1.76 19.50 -17.37
N VAL A 7 0.80 18.75 -16.81
CA VAL A 7 -0.56 19.25 -16.59
C VAL A 7 -0.55 20.36 -15.53
N ASN A 8 0.17 20.18 -14.42
CA ASN A 8 0.33 21.22 -13.40
C ASN A 8 1.03 22.46 -13.93
N GLU A 9 2.05 22.33 -14.78
CA GLU A 9 2.75 23.45 -15.43
C GLU A 9 1.80 24.32 -16.27
N LEU A 10 0.81 23.70 -16.92
CA LEU A 10 -0.23 24.44 -17.66
C LEU A 10 -1.34 24.96 -16.75
N LEU A 11 -1.71 24.23 -15.69
CA LEU A 11 -2.67 24.71 -14.70
C LEU A 11 -2.15 25.96 -13.98
N PHE A 12 -0.87 25.99 -13.61
CA PHE A 12 -0.27 27.07 -12.84
C PHE A 12 0.98 27.60 -13.54
N LYS A 13 0.79 28.61 -14.39
CA LYS A 13 1.87 29.17 -15.22
C LYS A 13 2.80 30.13 -14.46
N VAL A 14 2.36 30.61 -13.30
CA VAL A 14 3.09 31.55 -12.45
C VAL A 14 3.31 31.00 -11.06
N HIS A 15 2.30 30.34 -10.51
CA HIS A 15 2.32 29.81 -9.15
C HIS A 15 3.32 28.64 -8.99
N PRO A 16 4.04 28.54 -7.87
CA PRO A 16 4.97 27.42 -7.59
C PRO A 16 4.36 26.04 -7.73
N TYR A 17 3.04 25.85 -7.53
CA TYR A 17 2.37 24.54 -7.71
C TYR A 17 2.55 23.93 -9.12
N GLY A 18 2.74 24.76 -10.14
CA GLY A 18 3.07 24.30 -11.49
C GLY A 18 4.55 24.44 -11.85
N GLN A 19 5.22 25.44 -11.28
CA GLN A 19 6.56 25.83 -11.74
C GLN A 19 7.70 25.18 -10.94
N GLN A 20 7.43 24.72 -9.72
CA GLN A 20 8.45 24.16 -8.82
C GLN A 20 7.99 22.83 -8.25
N PRO A 21 8.53 21.69 -8.74
CA PRO A 21 8.29 20.42 -8.09
C PRO A 21 8.99 20.39 -6.72
N THR A 22 8.43 19.67 -5.76
CA THR A 22 8.95 19.55 -4.39
C THR A 22 10.44 19.20 -4.32
N LEU A 23 10.92 18.35 -5.25
CA LEU A 23 12.34 17.98 -5.31
C LEU A 23 13.24 18.99 -6.03
N GLY A 24 12.68 20.03 -6.63
CA GLY A 24 13.42 20.97 -7.46
C GLY A 24 13.81 20.43 -8.83
N SER A 25 14.64 21.17 -9.55
CA SER A 25 15.25 20.74 -10.82
C SER A 25 16.60 20.06 -10.60
N ILE A 26 17.08 19.34 -11.61
CA ILE A 26 18.42 18.72 -11.60
C ILE A 26 19.50 19.77 -11.38
N GLU A 27 19.36 20.95 -12.00
CA GLU A 27 20.30 22.08 -11.86
C GLU A 27 20.35 22.60 -10.43
N HIS A 28 19.19 22.70 -9.75
CA HIS A 28 19.12 23.11 -8.34
C HIS A 28 19.80 22.10 -7.42
N LEU A 29 19.64 20.79 -7.69
CA LEU A 29 20.24 19.72 -6.88
C LEU A 29 21.75 19.59 -7.10
N LYS A 30 22.24 19.87 -8.32
CA LYS A 30 23.67 19.81 -8.62
C LYS A 30 24.47 20.95 -7.98
N ASN A 31 23.86 22.09 -7.76
CA ASN A 31 24.54 23.27 -7.25
C ASN A 31 23.68 24.05 -6.23
N PRO A 32 23.40 23.44 -5.05
CA PRO A 32 22.60 24.08 -4.03
C PRO A 32 23.34 25.26 -3.38
N SER A 33 22.61 26.32 -3.07
CA SER A 33 23.16 27.48 -2.35
C SER A 33 23.01 27.26 -0.83
N ILE A 34 24.11 27.05 -0.11
CA ILE A 34 24.11 26.96 1.36
C ILE A 34 23.49 28.23 1.97
N LYS A 35 23.84 29.40 1.44
CA LYS A 35 23.26 30.68 1.93
C LYS A 35 21.73 30.71 1.79
N ALA A 36 21.19 30.26 0.67
CA ALA A 36 19.74 30.23 0.47
C ALA A 36 19.06 29.22 1.41
N ILE A 37 19.72 28.09 1.70
CA ILE A 37 19.23 27.09 2.67
C ILE A 37 19.21 27.68 4.08
N GLU A 38 20.27 28.39 4.50
CA GLU A 38 20.35 29.07 5.80
C GLU A 38 19.28 30.17 5.93
N GLU A 39 19.09 30.98 4.87
CA GLU A 39 18.04 32.00 4.86
C GLU A 39 16.65 31.39 4.99
N PHE A 40 16.38 30.29 4.27
CA PHE A 40 15.12 29.56 4.35
C PHE A 40 14.89 29.02 5.76
N TYR A 41 15.90 28.35 6.33
CA TYR A 41 15.82 27.78 7.68
C TYR A 41 15.52 28.88 8.71
N ASN A 42 16.31 29.95 8.73
CA ASN A 42 16.15 31.03 9.69
C ASN A 42 14.83 31.82 9.53
N THR A 43 14.24 31.79 8.34
CA THR A 43 12.96 32.46 8.06
C THR A 43 11.76 31.63 8.48
N HIS A 44 11.80 30.31 8.26
CA HIS A 44 10.61 29.46 8.39
C HIS A 44 10.61 28.56 9.62
N TYR A 45 11.79 28.22 10.18
CA TYR A 45 11.91 27.40 11.40
C TYR A 45 11.94 28.28 12.64
N VAL A 46 10.82 28.94 12.90
CA VAL A 46 10.63 29.89 14.00
C VAL A 46 9.40 29.47 14.82
N PRO A 47 9.34 29.76 16.15
CA PRO A 47 8.22 29.32 17.00
C PRO A 47 6.85 29.70 16.47
N GLU A 48 6.72 30.89 15.88
CA GLU A 48 5.48 31.44 15.33
C GLU A 48 4.96 30.64 14.11
N ASN A 49 5.82 29.83 13.48
CA ASN A 49 5.49 29.02 12.32
C ASN A 49 5.43 27.51 12.62
N MET A 50 5.47 27.10 13.88
CA MET A 50 5.55 25.70 14.26
C MET A 50 4.42 25.34 15.22
N ALA A 51 4.01 24.07 15.16
CA ALA A 51 3.05 23.48 16.09
C ALA A 51 3.58 22.15 16.63
N ILE A 52 3.25 21.87 17.87
CA ILE A 52 3.49 20.57 18.50
C ILE A 52 2.15 19.84 18.58
N CYS A 53 2.04 18.72 17.86
CA CYS A 53 0.85 17.88 17.81
C CYS A 53 1.15 16.54 18.49
N ILE A 54 0.44 16.22 19.57
CA ILE A 54 0.66 15.01 20.37
C ILE A 54 -0.66 14.27 20.53
N SER A 55 -0.64 12.95 20.35
CA SER A 55 -1.74 12.04 20.66
C SER A 55 -1.20 10.75 21.24
N GLY A 56 -1.75 10.32 22.37
CA GLY A 56 -1.33 9.10 23.07
C GLY A 56 -1.89 9.01 24.46
N ASP A 57 -1.29 8.14 25.27
CA ASP A 57 -1.59 7.99 26.70
C ASP A 57 -0.79 9.04 27.48
N ILE A 58 -1.31 10.27 27.51
CA ILE A 58 -0.67 11.45 28.11
C ILE A 58 -1.65 12.19 29.01
N ASP A 59 -1.12 12.84 30.04
CA ASP A 59 -1.82 13.90 30.77
C ASP A 59 -1.57 15.24 30.06
N PRO A 60 -2.60 15.92 29.51
CA PRO A 60 -2.41 17.16 28.77
C PRO A 60 -1.79 18.30 29.61
N GLU A 61 -2.18 18.44 30.90
CA GLU A 61 -1.69 19.52 31.75
C GLU A 61 -0.21 19.34 32.11
N GLU A 62 0.19 18.12 32.44
CA GLU A 62 1.61 17.79 32.70
C GLU A 62 2.44 17.91 31.42
N THR A 63 1.91 17.47 30.28
CA THR A 63 2.60 17.58 28.98
C THR A 63 2.83 19.03 28.59
N ILE A 64 1.84 19.92 28.78
CA ILE A 64 1.97 21.36 28.51
C ILE A 64 3.07 21.98 29.41
N LYS A 65 3.17 21.62 30.70
CA LYS A 65 4.23 22.11 31.57
C LYS A 65 5.63 21.72 31.06
N VAL A 66 5.77 20.48 30.61
CA VAL A 66 7.04 20.01 30.01
C VAL A 66 7.35 20.80 28.72
N ILE A 67 6.37 21.01 27.84
CA ILE A 67 6.56 21.81 26.62
C ILE A 67 6.98 23.25 27.00
N GLU A 68 6.32 23.88 27.97
CA GLU A 68 6.68 25.21 28.41
C GLU A 68 8.11 25.28 28.94
N GLU A 69 8.52 24.31 29.76
CA GLU A 69 9.89 24.24 30.31
C GLU A 69 10.96 24.23 29.22
N TYR A 70 10.77 23.42 28.15
CA TYR A 70 11.80 23.24 27.13
C TYR A 70 11.71 24.23 25.97
N PHE A 71 10.52 24.74 25.64
CA PHE A 71 10.31 25.56 24.43
C PHE A 71 10.03 27.03 24.70
N SER A 72 9.66 27.44 25.91
CA SER A 72 9.30 28.84 26.22
C SER A 72 10.44 29.85 26.03
N SER A 73 11.68 29.39 26.11
CA SER A 73 12.86 30.23 25.88
C SER A 73 13.17 30.42 24.39
N TRP A 74 12.60 29.61 23.51
CA TRP A 74 12.82 29.72 22.07
C TRP A 74 12.03 30.91 21.52
N LYS A 75 12.73 31.95 21.13
CA LYS A 75 12.16 33.19 20.56
C LYS A 75 12.78 33.48 19.21
N SER A 76 12.01 34.06 18.34
CA SER A 76 12.50 34.60 17.07
C SER A 76 12.59 36.12 17.17
N ASP A 77 13.69 36.68 16.73
CA ASP A 77 13.86 38.14 16.57
C ASP A 77 13.33 38.64 15.23
N SER A 78 12.94 37.73 14.34
CA SER A 78 12.44 38.06 13.01
C SER A 78 10.95 37.80 12.90
N PRO A 79 10.15 38.74 12.44
CA PRO A 79 8.74 38.48 12.15
C PRO A 79 8.63 37.46 11.03
N LEU A 80 7.61 36.61 11.11
CA LEU A 80 7.25 35.69 10.03
C LEU A 80 7.16 36.44 8.71
N ARG A 81 7.89 35.99 7.71
CA ARG A 81 7.85 36.61 6.39
C ARG A 81 6.47 36.37 5.78
N ALA A 82 5.84 37.45 5.31
CA ALA A 82 4.59 37.32 4.56
C ALA A 82 4.82 36.48 3.30
N GLU A 83 3.98 35.46 3.11
CA GLU A 83 4.00 34.63 1.91
C GLU A 83 3.79 35.48 0.65
N PRO A 84 4.56 35.25 -0.43
CA PRO A 84 4.33 35.92 -1.71
C PRO A 84 2.94 35.57 -2.24
N LYS A 85 2.19 36.56 -2.68
CA LYS A 85 0.91 36.32 -3.37
C LYS A 85 1.17 36.11 -4.85
N TRP A 86 0.68 35.00 -5.37
CA TRP A 86 0.80 34.63 -6.77
C TRP A 86 -0.56 34.82 -7.46
N GLU A 87 -0.60 35.61 -8.52
CA GLU A 87 -1.82 35.80 -9.32
C GLU A 87 -1.76 34.96 -10.58
N GLU A 88 -2.57 33.90 -10.61
CA GLU A 88 -2.77 33.09 -11.80
C GLU A 88 -3.85 33.67 -12.71
N LYS A 89 -3.52 33.82 -13.98
CA LYS A 89 -4.54 34.20 -14.97
C LYS A 89 -5.53 33.06 -15.18
N PRO A 90 -6.81 33.36 -15.47
CA PRO A 90 -7.78 32.34 -15.87
C PRO A 90 -7.24 31.53 -17.06
N LEU A 91 -7.55 30.23 -17.09
CA LEU A 91 -7.31 29.39 -18.27
C LEU A 91 -8.21 29.88 -19.41
N ASN A 92 -7.77 29.72 -20.64
CA ASN A 92 -8.51 30.12 -21.83
C ASN A 92 -8.95 28.90 -22.64
N GLY A 93 -10.09 28.35 -22.28
CA GLY A 93 -10.61 27.13 -22.89
C GLY A 93 -9.84 25.87 -22.50
N ARG A 94 -9.95 24.86 -23.34
CA ARG A 94 -9.24 23.58 -23.21
C ARG A 94 -7.79 23.73 -23.64
N GLU A 95 -6.86 23.59 -22.69
CA GLU A 95 -5.43 23.54 -22.97
C GLU A 95 -4.96 22.07 -23.03
N PHE A 96 -4.07 21.75 -23.97
CA PHE A 96 -3.66 20.36 -24.27
C PHE A 96 -2.16 20.17 -24.15
N VAL A 97 -1.75 19.03 -23.58
CA VAL A 97 -0.36 18.58 -23.56
C VAL A 97 -0.29 17.07 -23.79
N GLN A 98 0.77 16.62 -24.46
CA GLN A 98 1.01 15.21 -24.69
C GLN A 98 2.40 14.82 -24.21
N VAL A 99 2.49 13.65 -23.56
CA VAL A 99 3.76 13.03 -23.20
C VAL A 99 3.84 11.64 -23.84
N GLN A 100 5.05 11.25 -24.24
CA GLN A 100 5.35 9.94 -24.80
C GLN A 100 6.20 9.16 -23.82
N TYR A 101 5.76 7.96 -23.51
CA TYR A 101 6.46 7.09 -22.57
C TYR A 101 5.97 5.64 -22.75
N LEU A 102 6.88 4.66 -22.69
CA LEU A 102 6.48 3.26 -22.76
C LEU A 102 5.56 2.87 -21.60
N GLY A 103 4.49 2.17 -21.90
CA GLY A 103 3.52 1.63 -20.96
C GLY A 103 2.12 2.15 -21.18
N GLU A 104 1.25 1.93 -20.22
CA GLU A 104 -0.19 2.18 -20.27
C GLU A 104 -0.57 3.59 -20.75
N GLU A 105 -1.40 3.69 -21.77
CA GLU A 105 -1.96 4.98 -22.21
C GLU A 105 -2.92 5.56 -21.18
N GLN A 106 -2.96 6.89 -21.05
CA GLN A 106 -3.78 7.56 -20.03
C GLN A 106 -4.20 8.95 -20.45
N VAL A 107 -5.43 9.32 -20.09
CA VAL A 107 -5.92 10.70 -20.10
C VAL A 107 -5.87 11.25 -18.68
N LEU A 108 -5.49 12.50 -18.52
CA LEU A 108 -5.56 13.25 -17.26
C LEU A 108 -6.13 14.64 -17.53
N LEU A 109 -7.30 14.93 -16.93
CA LEU A 109 -7.89 16.26 -16.92
C LEU A 109 -7.58 16.95 -15.59
N GLY A 110 -7.36 18.25 -15.60
CA GLY A 110 -7.19 19.05 -14.40
C GLY A 110 -8.03 20.32 -14.44
N PHE A 111 -8.84 20.52 -13.40
CA PHE A 111 -9.63 21.74 -13.16
C PHE A 111 -9.06 22.45 -11.94
N ARG A 112 -8.87 23.78 -12.04
CA ARG A 112 -8.59 24.58 -10.84
C ARG A 112 -9.85 24.70 -10.00
N THR A 113 -9.70 24.51 -8.69
CA THR A 113 -10.80 24.61 -7.73
C THR A 113 -10.45 25.58 -6.59
N ALA A 114 -11.35 25.73 -5.64
CA ALA A 114 -11.13 26.58 -4.48
C ALA A 114 -10.04 26.02 -3.55
N PRO A 115 -9.32 26.90 -2.84
CA PRO A 115 -8.39 26.52 -1.80
C PRO A 115 -9.10 25.92 -0.58
N ARG A 116 -8.33 25.25 0.29
CA ARG A 116 -8.84 24.49 1.43
C ARG A 116 -9.65 25.30 2.45
N HIS A 117 -9.34 26.58 2.64
CA HIS A 117 -10.07 27.47 3.55
C HIS A 117 -11.27 28.21 2.91
N HIS A 118 -11.60 27.91 1.66
CA HIS A 118 -12.71 28.54 0.96
C HIS A 118 -14.05 27.92 1.35
N LYS A 119 -15.12 28.74 1.38
CA LYS A 119 -16.49 28.27 1.70
C LYS A 119 -17.03 27.14 0.84
N ASP A 120 -16.55 26.96 -0.38
CA ASP A 120 -16.93 25.88 -1.29
C ASP A 120 -16.15 24.58 -1.07
N TYR A 121 -15.18 24.56 -0.15
CA TYR A 121 -14.30 23.39 0.08
C TYR A 121 -15.09 22.12 0.45
N HIS A 122 -16.01 22.21 1.41
CA HIS A 122 -16.81 21.06 1.82
C HIS A 122 -17.73 20.56 0.69
N THR A 123 -18.26 21.50 -0.11
CA THR A 123 -19.07 21.14 -1.28
C THR A 123 -18.23 20.44 -2.36
N LEU A 124 -16.97 20.87 -2.56
CA LEU A 124 -16.04 20.22 -3.49
C LEU A 124 -15.67 18.81 -3.02
N ARG A 125 -15.49 18.58 -1.72
CA ARG A 125 -15.26 17.24 -1.16
C ARG A 125 -16.46 16.31 -1.38
N LEU A 126 -17.66 16.82 -1.12
CA LEU A 126 -18.88 16.05 -1.36
C LEU A 126 -19.05 15.75 -2.85
N LEU A 127 -18.76 16.73 -3.71
CA LEU A 127 -18.82 16.61 -5.15
C LEU A 127 -17.83 15.58 -5.72
N ASP A 128 -16.61 15.52 -5.19
CA ASP A 128 -15.60 14.49 -5.51
C ASP A 128 -16.17 13.09 -5.27
N MET A 129 -16.69 12.84 -4.08
CA MET A 129 -17.27 11.55 -3.70
C MET A 129 -18.55 11.18 -4.48
N ILE A 130 -19.35 12.17 -4.93
CA ILE A 130 -20.49 11.92 -5.82
C ILE A 130 -20.01 11.45 -7.20
N ILE A 131 -18.89 11.99 -7.68
CA ILE A 131 -18.33 11.63 -8.97
C ILE A 131 -17.59 10.29 -8.89
N ASP A 132 -16.73 10.11 -7.88
CA ASP A 132 -15.94 8.91 -7.66
C ASP A 132 -15.75 8.65 -6.16
N ASN A 133 -16.34 7.59 -5.65
CA ASN A 133 -16.09 7.08 -4.30
C ASN A 133 -15.57 5.62 -4.33
N SER A 134 -15.06 5.20 -5.46
CA SER A 134 -14.54 3.86 -5.73
C SER A 134 -15.59 2.72 -5.68
N VAL A 135 -16.86 3.00 -5.34
CA VAL A 135 -17.94 2.01 -5.21
C VAL A 135 -19.14 2.37 -6.07
N ALA A 136 -19.84 3.45 -5.72
CA ALA A 136 -21.13 3.86 -6.29
C ALA A 136 -21.14 5.30 -6.82
N GLY A 137 -19.97 5.89 -7.07
CA GLY A 137 -19.84 7.19 -7.74
C GLY A 137 -20.21 7.10 -9.23
N LEU A 138 -20.49 8.24 -9.86
CA LEU A 138 -20.89 8.27 -11.26
C LEU A 138 -19.89 7.65 -12.22
N ILE A 139 -18.58 7.91 -12.00
CA ILE A 139 -17.51 7.28 -12.79
C ILE A 139 -17.53 5.76 -12.59
N ASN A 140 -17.68 5.30 -11.36
CA ASN A 140 -17.68 3.87 -11.03
C ASN A 140 -18.85 3.16 -11.74
N LEU A 141 -20.08 3.64 -11.54
CA LEU A 141 -21.26 3.00 -12.08
C LEU A 141 -21.40 3.15 -13.60
N GLU A 142 -21.04 4.29 -14.16
CA GLU A 142 -21.30 4.61 -15.57
C GLU A 142 -20.15 4.28 -16.52
N LEU A 143 -18.92 4.27 -16.03
CA LEU A 143 -17.75 4.04 -16.88
C LEU A 143 -17.07 2.70 -16.56
N VAL A 144 -16.74 2.46 -15.29
CA VAL A 144 -15.97 1.28 -14.86
C VAL A 144 -16.84 0.03 -14.86
N GLU A 145 -18.01 0.07 -14.19
CA GLU A 145 -18.90 -1.09 -14.14
C GLU A 145 -19.51 -1.45 -15.50
N LYS A 146 -19.85 -0.44 -16.29
CA LYS A 146 -20.33 -0.63 -17.67
C LYS A 146 -19.17 -0.91 -18.65
N GLN A 147 -17.97 -1.08 -18.15
CA GLN A 147 -16.76 -1.40 -18.94
C GLN A 147 -16.59 -0.49 -20.18
N LYS A 148 -16.95 0.79 -20.07
CA LYS A 148 -16.74 1.77 -21.14
C LYS A 148 -15.31 2.24 -21.26
N VAL A 149 -14.53 2.06 -20.19
CA VAL A 149 -13.09 2.27 -20.09
C VAL A 149 -12.45 1.10 -19.34
N ARG A 150 -11.14 0.95 -19.38
CA ARG A 150 -10.44 -0.05 -18.57
C ARG A 150 -10.38 0.36 -17.11
N ALA A 151 -10.10 1.63 -16.84
CA ALA A 151 -10.18 2.25 -15.52
C ALA A 151 -10.46 3.75 -15.65
N ALA A 152 -11.10 4.33 -14.66
CA ALA A 152 -11.27 5.77 -14.54
C ALA A 152 -11.51 6.15 -13.08
N GLY A 153 -11.22 7.41 -12.74
CA GLY A 153 -11.48 7.96 -11.41
C GLY A 153 -11.21 9.46 -11.36
N CYS A 154 -11.44 10.04 -10.18
CA CYS A 154 -11.02 11.40 -9.89
C CYS A 154 -10.39 11.51 -8.51
N PHE A 155 -9.64 12.57 -8.26
CA PHE A 155 -9.06 12.88 -6.96
C PHE A 155 -8.74 14.36 -6.84
N PRO A 156 -9.00 14.97 -5.67
CA PRO A 156 -8.68 16.36 -5.41
C PRO A 156 -7.24 16.52 -4.89
N GLN A 157 -6.65 17.67 -5.18
CA GLN A 157 -5.47 18.17 -4.49
C GLN A 157 -5.84 19.52 -3.88
N ASN A 158 -5.98 19.55 -2.57
CA ASN A 158 -6.45 20.72 -1.83
C ASN A 158 -5.27 21.45 -1.20
N TYR A 159 -4.80 22.50 -1.86
CA TYR A 159 -3.72 23.36 -1.37
C TYR A 159 -4.27 24.65 -0.74
N ASN A 160 -3.37 25.46 -0.14
CA ASN A 160 -3.76 26.66 0.58
C ASN A 160 -4.15 27.82 -0.33
N ASP A 161 -3.52 27.97 -1.51
CA ASP A 161 -3.82 29.06 -2.43
C ASP A 161 -4.81 28.68 -3.53
N HIS A 162 -4.78 27.42 -3.96
CA HIS A 162 -5.65 26.87 -5.00
C HIS A 162 -5.94 25.39 -4.72
N GLY A 163 -7.08 24.91 -5.19
CA GLY A 163 -7.33 23.49 -5.34
C GLY A 163 -7.17 23.04 -6.79
N ILE A 164 -7.03 21.75 -6.97
CA ILE A 164 -7.11 21.07 -8.27
C ILE A 164 -8.03 19.87 -8.11
N HIS A 165 -8.87 19.63 -9.11
CA HIS A 165 -9.56 18.36 -9.22
C HIS A 165 -9.08 17.66 -10.49
N PHE A 166 -8.46 16.49 -10.32
CA PHE A 166 -7.99 15.65 -11.41
C PHE A 166 -9.01 14.57 -11.74
N PHE A 167 -9.15 14.29 -13.05
CA PHE A 167 -9.90 13.15 -13.57
C PHE A 167 -8.97 12.36 -14.47
N TYR A 168 -8.90 11.05 -14.29
CA TYR A 168 -8.09 10.19 -15.12
C TYR A 168 -8.92 9.10 -15.78
N GLY A 169 -8.44 8.62 -16.92
CA GLY A 169 -9.04 7.48 -17.60
C GLY A 169 -8.00 6.71 -18.38
N ILE A 170 -8.16 5.38 -18.37
CA ILE A 170 -7.32 4.42 -19.07
C ILE A 170 -8.19 3.78 -20.15
N PRO A 171 -7.79 3.84 -21.45
CA PRO A 171 -8.58 3.32 -22.53
C PRO A 171 -8.64 1.77 -22.52
N LYS A 172 -9.67 1.23 -23.14
CA LYS A 172 -9.69 -0.16 -23.59
C LYS A 172 -8.84 -0.29 -24.86
N ASP A 173 -8.51 -1.52 -25.21
CA ASP A 173 -7.84 -1.80 -26.47
C ASP A 173 -8.62 -1.22 -27.66
N GLY A 174 -7.92 -0.48 -28.53
CA GLY A 174 -8.48 0.20 -29.69
C GLY A 174 -9.36 1.42 -29.39
N GLN A 175 -9.48 1.86 -28.14
CA GLN A 175 -10.21 3.08 -27.75
C GLN A 175 -9.29 4.30 -27.81
N SER A 176 -9.77 5.41 -28.41
CA SER A 176 -8.98 6.65 -28.45
C SER A 176 -8.97 7.39 -27.10
N LEU A 177 -7.90 8.14 -26.83
CA LEU A 177 -7.80 8.96 -25.62
C LEU A 177 -8.83 10.09 -25.62
N GLU A 178 -9.19 10.61 -26.82
CA GLU A 178 -10.24 11.60 -27.00
C GLU A 178 -11.62 11.05 -26.60
N ASP A 179 -11.91 9.79 -26.86
CA ASP A 179 -13.19 9.18 -26.46
C ASP A 179 -13.25 8.98 -24.94
N VAL A 180 -12.14 8.65 -24.30
CA VAL A 180 -12.03 8.58 -22.85
C VAL A 180 -12.25 9.97 -22.23
N GLU A 181 -11.63 11.03 -22.77
CA GLU A 181 -11.84 12.41 -22.36
C GLU A 181 -13.35 12.77 -22.41
N LYS A 182 -14.03 12.50 -23.54
CA LYS A 182 -15.46 12.76 -23.70
C LYS A 182 -16.30 12.03 -22.65
N LEU A 183 -15.96 10.78 -22.34
CA LEU A 183 -16.66 9.99 -21.32
C LEU A 183 -16.52 10.58 -19.93
N LEU A 184 -15.35 11.07 -19.54
CA LEU A 184 -15.10 11.76 -18.27
C LEU A 184 -15.88 13.08 -18.19
N ILE A 185 -15.80 13.92 -19.23
CA ILE A 185 -16.53 15.19 -19.30
C ILE A 185 -18.05 14.94 -19.22
N ALA A 186 -18.56 13.87 -19.83
CA ALA A 186 -19.97 13.54 -19.76
C ALA A 186 -20.44 13.26 -18.32
N GLN A 187 -19.61 12.70 -17.44
CA GLN A 187 -19.99 12.52 -16.02
C GLN A 187 -20.02 13.86 -15.28
N ILE A 188 -19.08 14.74 -15.55
CA ILE A 188 -19.06 16.11 -15.01
C ILE A 188 -20.32 16.86 -15.42
N GLU A 189 -20.71 16.79 -16.69
CA GLU A 189 -21.93 17.42 -17.21
C GLU A 189 -23.22 16.86 -16.59
N ARG A 190 -23.23 15.59 -16.19
CA ARG A 190 -24.37 15.03 -15.44
C ARG A 190 -24.54 15.71 -14.10
N VAL A 191 -23.44 15.88 -13.34
CA VAL A 191 -23.49 16.56 -12.03
C VAL A 191 -23.92 18.02 -12.17
N LYS A 192 -23.37 18.74 -13.15
CA LYS A 192 -23.74 20.13 -13.45
C LYS A 192 -25.23 20.31 -13.73
N LYS A 193 -25.88 19.29 -14.31
CA LYS A 193 -27.31 19.25 -14.59
C LYS A 193 -28.15 18.66 -13.45
N GLY A 194 -27.53 18.22 -12.35
CA GLY A 194 -28.22 17.56 -11.26
C GLY A 194 -28.72 16.15 -11.58
N ASN A 195 -28.17 15.52 -12.62
CA ASN A 195 -28.58 14.18 -13.07
C ASN A 195 -27.87 13.09 -12.24
N PHE A 196 -28.08 13.10 -10.94
CA PHE A 196 -27.68 12.07 -9.98
C PHE A 196 -28.78 11.91 -8.93
N GLU A 197 -28.84 10.72 -8.33
CA GLU A 197 -29.91 10.34 -7.42
C GLU A 197 -29.77 11.00 -6.05
N ASP A 198 -30.87 11.28 -5.37
CA ASP A 198 -30.89 12.03 -4.10
C ASP A 198 -30.31 11.23 -2.93
N TRP A 199 -30.31 9.88 -3.00
CA TRP A 199 -29.72 9.02 -1.98
C TRP A 199 -28.19 9.16 -1.86
N VAL A 200 -27.51 9.68 -2.88
CA VAL A 200 -26.05 9.74 -2.95
C VAL A 200 -25.48 10.66 -1.86
N ILE A 201 -26.10 11.83 -1.65
CA ILE A 201 -25.62 12.81 -0.66
C ILE A 201 -25.61 12.21 0.77
N PRO A 202 -26.71 11.68 1.31
CA PRO A 202 -26.70 11.10 2.64
C PRO A 202 -25.78 9.88 2.76
N ALA A 203 -25.64 9.07 1.70
CA ALA A 203 -24.74 7.93 1.69
C ALA A 203 -23.24 8.36 1.76
N VAL A 204 -22.85 9.40 1.02
CA VAL A 204 -21.50 9.99 1.11
C VAL A 204 -21.22 10.54 2.51
N ILE A 205 -22.20 11.23 3.11
CA ILE A 205 -22.06 11.74 4.49
C ILE A 205 -21.89 10.58 5.49
N THR A 206 -22.61 9.49 5.32
CA THR A 206 -22.46 8.28 6.14
C THR A 206 -21.05 7.69 6.00
N ASP A 207 -20.50 7.68 4.80
CA ASP A 207 -19.11 7.24 4.56
C ASP A 207 -18.09 8.15 5.24
N PHE A 208 -18.25 9.47 5.17
CA PHE A 208 -17.40 10.40 5.92
C PHE A 208 -17.49 10.20 7.44
N LYS A 209 -18.67 9.94 8.00
CA LYS A 209 -18.83 9.60 9.42
C LYS A 209 -18.10 8.32 9.80
N LYS A 210 -18.18 7.29 8.95
CA LYS A 210 -17.44 6.03 9.13
C LYS A 210 -15.93 6.28 9.13
N GLN A 211 -15.41 6.98 8.13
CA GLN A 211 -13.99 7.32 8.02
C GLN A 211 -13.49 8.16 9.22
N GLU A 212 -14.29 9.09 9.70
CA GLU A 212 -13.96 9.88 10.89
C GLU A 212 -13.79 8.98 12.12
N LYS A 213 -14.73 8.05 12.36
CA LYS A 213 -14.62 7.08 13.46
C LYS A 213 -13.36 6.23 13.35
N GLU A 214 -13.06 5.69 12.16
CA GLU A 214 -11.84 4.92 11.89
C GLU A 214 -10.55 5.72 12.15
N ASN A 215 -10.49 6.95 11.63
CA ASN A 215 -9.33 7.83 11.81
C ASN A 215 -9.10 8.18 13.28
N ARG A 216 -10.16 8.35 14.07
CA ARG A 216 -10.04 8.66 15.50
C ARG A 216 -9.58 7.48 16.37
N GLU A 217 -9.57 6.26 15.89
CA GLU A 217 -9.00 5.10 16.60
C GLU A 217 -7.47 5.15 16.68
N ASN A 218 -6.81 5.77 15.69
CA ASN A 218 -5.37 5.71 15.54
C ASN A 218 -4.69 7.02 15.97
N ASN A 219 -3.69 6.92 16.88
CA ASN A 219 -2.94 8.09 17.36
C ASN A 219 -2.26 8.87 16.23
N ALA A 220 -1.66 8.18 15.26
CA ALA A 220 -1.01 8.83 14.12
C ALA A 220 -2.02 9.61 13.27
N LYS A 221 -3.22 9.05 13.04
CA LYS A 221 -4.29 9.74 12.30
C LYS A 221 -4.82 10.97 13.04
N ARG A 222 -4.90 10.92 14.37
CA ARG A 222 -5.25 12.10 15.18
C ARG A 222 -4.18 13.20 15.07
N VAL A 223 -2.90 12.83 15.10
CA VAL A 223 -1.79 13.77 14.87
C VAL A 223 -1.82 14.33 13.45
N GLU A 224 -2.08 13.50 12.43
CA GLU A 224 -2.25 13.97 11.05
C GLU A 224 -3.38 15.00 10.94
N LEU A 225 -4.52 14.76 11.57
CA LEU A 225 -5.65 15.70 11.55
C LEU A 225 -5.27 17.06 12.20
N MET A 226 -4.61 17.04 13.36
CA MET A 226 -4.13 18.27 14.02
C MET A 226 -3.11 19.00 13.15
N ARG A 227 -2.11 18.28 12.60
CA ARG A 227 -1.10 18.83 11.70
C ARG A 227 -1.73 19.47 10.46
N ASP A 228 -2.64 18.75 9.82
CA ASP A 228 -3.26 19.21 8.57
C ASP A 228 -4.18 20.41 8.80
N THR A 229 -4.83 20.49 9.96
CA THR A 229 -5.61 21.65 10.39
C THR A 229 -4.70 22.86 10.53
N PHE A 230 -3.57 22.73 11.24
CA PHE A 230 -2.57 23.79 11.40
C PHE A 230 -1.99 24.25 10.05
N LEU A 231 -1.52 23.30 9.23
CA LEU A 231 -0.90 23.58 7.92
C LEU A 231 -1.87 24.23 6.92
N SER A 232 -3.17 24.04 7.13
CA SER A 232 -4.23 24.60 6.27
C SER A 232 -4.73 25.96 6.72
N PHE A 233 -4.21 26.49 7.82
CA PHE A 233 -4.67 27.74 8.44
C PHE A 233 -6.18 27.73 8.77
N VAL A 234 -6.72 26.55 9.07
CA VAL A 234 -8.11 26.34 9.50
C VAL A 234 -8.12 26.22 11.03
N ASP A 235 -9.12 26.79 11.70
CA ASP A 235 -9.25 26.63 13.14
C ASP A 235 -9.76 25.21 13.50
N TRP A 236 -9.42 24.77 14.70
CA TRP A 236 -9.74 23.43 15.18
C TRP A 236 -11.25 23.17 15.32
N GLU A 237 -12.03 24.20 15.65
CA GLU A 237 -13.48 24.09 15.80
C GLU A 237 -14.14 23.83 14.43
N THR A 238 -13.69 24.53 13.38
CA THR A 238 -14.13 24.30 12.00
C THR A 238 -13.85 22.87 11.56
N THR A 239 -12.64 22.35 11.85
CA THR A 239 -12.28 20.96 11.52
C THR A 239 -13.17 19.96 12.25
N ASN A 240 -13.47 20.17 13.52
CA ASN A 240 -14.32 19.26 14.30
C ASN A 240 -15.80 19.29 13.88
N ARG A 241 -16.27 20.36 13.26
CA ARG A 241 -17.64 20.51 12.76
C ARG A 241 -17.80 20.13 11.28
N GLU A 242 -16.79 19.54 10.68
CA GLU A 242 -16.83 19.24 9.24
C GLU A 242 -18.05 18.42 8.84
N ILE A 243 -18.40 17.37 9.61
CA ILE A 243 -19.61 16.55 9.34
C ILE A 243 -20.87 17.38 9.41
N GLU A 244 -21.00 18.27 10.43
CA GLU A 244 -22.16 19.15 10.57
C GLU A 244 -22.29 20.12 9.39
N GLU A 245 -21.19 20.58 8.82
CA GLU A 245 -21.21 21.45 7.62
C GLU A 245 -21.59 20.65 6.36
N LEU A 246 -21.08 19.42 6.22
CA LEU A 246 -21.46 18.53 5.12
C LEU A 246 -22.96 18.19 5.15
N GLU A 247 -23.56 17.98 6.34
CA GLU A 247 -25.00 17.69 6.51
C GLU A 247 -25.94 18.84 6.08
N LYS A 248 -25.43 20.08 6.03
CA LYS A 248 -26.19 21.26 5.59
C LYS A 248 -26.25 21.41 4.07
N LEU A 249 -25.38 20.71 3.34
CA LEU A 249 -25.23 20.88 1.91
C LEU A 249 -26.40 20.25 1.15
N THR A 250 -26.88 20.96 0.15
CA THR A 250 -28.01 20.56 -0.70
C THR A 250 -27.52 20.17 -2.10
N LYS A 251 -28.42 19.54 -2.86
CA LYS A 251 -28.17 19.21 -4.27
C LYS A 251 -27.90 20.47 -5.10
N GLU A 252 -28.59 21.57 -4.78
CA GLU A 252 -28.42 22.89 -5.41
C GLU A 252 -27.03 23.44 -5.19
N ASP A 253 -26.44 23.24 -3.99
CA ASP A 253 -25.05 23.64 -3.69
C ASP A 253 -24.06 22.86 -4.55
N ILE A 254 -24.27 21.54 -4.70
CA ILE A 254 -23.44 20.68 -5.56
C ILE A 254 -23.52 21.16 -7.02
N ILE A 255 -24.73 21.40 -7.55
CA ILE A 255 -24.92 21.88 -8.92
C ILE A 255 -24.24 23.25 -9.12
N ARG A 256 -24.41 24.17 -8.17
CA ARG A 256 -23.78 25.51 -8.21
C ARG A 256 -22.28 25.41 -8.30
N VAL A 257 -21.67 24.62 -7.41
CA VAL A 257 -20.21 24.46 -7.32
C VAL A 257 -19.65 23.72 -8.55
N ALA A 258 -20.34 22.69 -9.04
CA ALA A 258 -19.94 22.01 -10.26
C ALA A 258 -19.95 22.96 -11.48
N ASN A 259 -20.98 23.81 -11.62
CA ASN A 259 -21.04 24.81 -12.69
C ASN A 259 -20.00 25.92 -12.54
N LEU A 260 -19.59 26.25 -11.31
CA LEU A 260 -18.61 27.28 -11.05
C LEU A 260 -17.18 26.81 -11.43
N TYR A 261 -16.80 25.59 -11.07
CA TYR A 261 -15.42 25.12 -11.21
C TYR A 261 -15.18 24.22 -12.43
N TYR A 262 -16.19 23.51 -12.94
CA TYR A 262 -16.03 22.60 -14.08
C TYR A 262 -16.59 23.20 -15.37
N GLY A 263 -16.02 24.33 -15.78
CA GLY A 263 -16.31 25.00 -17.05
C GLY A 263 -15.53 24.43 -18.22
N GLU A 264 -15.49 25.22 -19.31
CA GLU A 264 -14.70 24.91 -20.51
C GLU A 264 -13.18 25.14 -20.31
N ASN A 265 -12.79 25.77 -19.19
CA ASN A 265 -11.43 26.15 -18.87
C ASN A 265 -10.75 25.02 -18.06
N TYR A 266 -10.05 24.11 -18.73
CA TYR A 266 -9.33 23.01 -18.11
C TYR A 266 -8.10 22.62 -18.90
N VAL A 267 -7.21 21.86 -18.28
CA VAL A 267 -6.06 21.26 -18.93
C VAL A 267 -6.30 19.78 -19.13
N VAL A 268 -5.97 19.27 -20.32
CA VAL A 268 -5.95 17.83 -20.58
C VAL A 268 -4.56 17.38 -21.01
N GLY A 269 -4.10 16.33 -20.43
CA GLY A 269 -2.86 15.66 -20.76
C GLY A 269 -3.09 14.24 -21.28
N PHE A 270 -2.45 13.89 -22.38
CA PHE A 270 -2.43 12.53 -22.92
C PHE A 270 -1.06 11.90 -22.70
N ARG A 271 -1.05 10.68 -22.20
CA ARG A 271 0.12 9.81 -22.23
C ARG A 271 -0.06 8.77 -23.32
N ILE A 272 0.89 8.72 -24.23
CA ILE A 272 0.89 7.77 -25.36
C ILE A 272 1.98 6.73 -25.11
N ASP A 273 1.67 5.46 -25.38
CA ASP A 273 2.61 4.35 -25.37
C ASP A 273 3.53 4.46 -26.60
N ALA A 274 4.68 5.07 -26.41
CA ALA A 274 5.68 5.22 -27.47
C ALA A 274 7.09 5.23 -26.88
N GLN A 275 8.05 4.76 -27.68
CA GLN A 275 9.46 4.88 -27.30
C GLN A 275 9.86 6.35 -27.16
N HIS A 276 10.47 6.67 -26.04
CA HIS A 276 11.04 7.98 -25.78
C HIS A 276 12.53 7.84 -25.47
N LYS A 277 13.34 8.67 -26.14
CA LYS A 277 14.76 8.73 -25.84
C LYS A 277 14.95 9.46 -24.52
N LEU A 278 15.39 8.75 -23.49
CA LEU A 278 15.69 9.35 -22.20
C LEU A 278 16.84 10.36 -22.35
N PRO A 279 16.74 11.55 -21.74
CA PRO A 279 17.84 12.50 -21.74
C PRO A 279 19.04 11.92 -20.99
N SER A 280 20.23 12.09 -21.56
CA SER A 280 21.48 11.79 -20.85
C SER A 280 21.69 12.86 -19.77
N ILE A 281 21.86 12.40 -18.52
CA ILE A 281 22.16 13.30 -17.40
C ILE A 281 23.66 13.17 -17.09
N GLU A 282 24.38 14.27 -17.24
CA GLU A 282 25.75 14.34 -16.78
C GLU A 282 25.79 14.39 -15.26
N LYS A 283 26.48 13.44 -14.65
CA LYS A 283 26.58 13.35 -13.19
C LYS A 283 27.81 14.10 -12.68
N PRO A 284 27.68 14.81 -11.55
CA PRO A 284 28.87 15.30 -10.86
C PRO A 284 29.67 14.11 -10.30
N GLU A 285 30.97 14.24 -10.27
CA GLU A 285 31.83 13.36 -9.48
C GLU A 285 31.52 13.59 -7.99
N ILE A 286 31.15 12.52 -7.29
CA ILE A 286 30.86 12.57 -5.85
C ILE A 286 31.85 11.62 -5.17
N ASP A 287 32.67 12.16 -4.29
CA ASP A 287 33.52 11.35 -3.45
C ASP A 287 32.68 10.63 -2.39
N PRO A 288 32.87 9.33 -2.17
CA PRO A 288 32.18 8.61 -1.12
C PRO A 288 32.46 9.22 0.25
N LEU A 289 31.41 9.46 1.04
CA LEU A 289 31.56 9.91 2.41
C LEU A 289 32.18 8.78 3.27
N GLN A 290 33.27 9.09 3.96
CA GLN A 290 33.79 8.21 5.00
C GLN A 290 32.96 8.45 6.27
N ILE A 291 32.02 7.53 6.53
CA ILE A 291 31.19 7.56 7.74
C ILE A 291 31.97 6.85 8.85
N ASP A 292 32.23 7.56 9.93
CA ASP A 292 32.73 6.98 11.16
C ASP A 292 31.52 6.62 12.06
N PRO A 293 31.15 5.35 12.18
CA PRO A 293 29.95 4.93 12.93
C PRO A 293 30.09 5.15 14.44
N ASP A 294 31.30 5.32 14.95
CA ASP A 294 31.55 5.52 16.38
C ASP A 294 31.57 6.99 16.78
N LYS A 295 31.43 7.90 15.82
CA LYS A 295 31.47 9.32 16.06
C LYS A 295 30.08 9.88 16.37
N ALA A 296 29.89 10.33 17.61
CA ALA A 296 28.68 11.00 18.05
C ALA A 296 28.96 12.43 18.52
N SER A 297 28.01 13.37 18.30
CA SER A 297 28.09 14.71 18.83
C SER A 297 28.02 14.73 20.36
N ALA A 298 28.46 15.82 21.00
CA ALA A 298 28.31 15.99 22.44
C ALA A 298 26.85 15.97 22.86
N PHE A 299 25.96 16.59 22.08
CA PHE A 299 24.52 16.59 22.30
C PHE A 299 23.90 15.18 22.22
N MET A 300 24.29 14.36 21.23
CA MET A 300 23.84 12.99 21.15
C MET A 300 24.24 12.16 22.37
N LYS A 301 25.47 12.33 22.85
CA LYS A 301 25.95 11.67 24.08
C LYS A 301 25.17 12.12 25.31
N GLU A 302 24.77 13.38 25.38
CA GLU A 302 23.91 13.91 26.46
C GLU A 302 22.52 13.26 26.38
N VAL A 303 21.91 13.19 25.21
CA VAL A 303 20.60 12.53 25.01
C VAL A 303 20.68 11.05 25.39
N ASP A 304 21.72 10.33 24.97
CA ASP A 304 21.91 8.92 25.30
C ASP A 304 22.14 8.68 26.82
N SER A 305 22.58 9.70 27.54
CA SER A 305 22.76 9.65 29.00
C SER A 305 21.48 9.81 29.80
N ILE A 306 20.38 10.24 29.19
CA ILE A 306 19.09 10.45 29.86
C ILE A 306 18.54 9.10 30.32
N SER A 307 18.43 8.91 31.62
CA SER A 307 17.79 7.73 32.20
C SER A 307 16.28 7.85 32.18
N PHE A 308 15.59 6.79 31.78
CA PHE A 308 14.13 6.70 31.82
C PHE A 308 13.70 5.33 32.34
N ASN A 309 12.49 5.26 32.86
CA ASN A 309 11.87 3.99 33.22
C ASN A 309 11.18 3.41 31.98
N PRO A 310 11.67 2.31 31.40
CA PRO A 310 11.05 1.74 30.23
C PRO A 310 9.67 1.17 30.54
N PHE A 311 8.75 1.29 29.60
CA PHE A 311 7.48 0.58 29.68
C PHE A 311 7.69 -0.94 29.67
N GLU A 312 6.83 -1.67 30.35
CA GLU A 312 6.75 -3.11 30.17
C GLU A 312 5.93 -3.44 28.91
N PRO A 313 6.36 -4.40 28.11
CA PRO A 313 5.63 -4.77 26.91
C PRO A 313 4.26 -5.37 27.22
N LYS A 314 3.28 -5.10 26.36
CA LYS A 314 1.92 -5.67 26.48
C LYS A 314 1.77 -6.82 25.48
N PHE A 315 1.36 -7.98 26.00
CA PHE A 315 1.10 -9.19 25.21
C PHE A 315 -0.40 -9.48 25.21
N ILE A 316 -0.88 -10.17 24.16
CA ILE A 316 -2.28 -10.55 24.11
C ILE A 316 -2.54 -11.85 24.89
N VAL A 317 -3.69 -11.86 25.58
CA VAL A 317 -4.10 -12.98 26.46
C VAL A 317 -5.54 -13.38 26.11
N GLU A 318 -5.78 -14.67 25.93
CA GLU A 318 -7.13 -15.19 25.72
C GLU A 318 -8.04 -14.88 26.91
N ASN A 319 -9.32 -14.66 26.65
CA ASN A 319 -10.35 -14.21 27.59
C ASN A 319 -10.13 -12.79 28.17
N GLN A 320 -9.09 -12.07 27.71
CA GLN A 320 -8.87 -10.65 28.02
C GLN A 320 -8.90 -9.79 26.75
N ASN A 321 -8.12 -10.17 25.76
CA ASN A 321 -7.99 -9.41 24.51
C ASN A 321 -8.77 -10.04 23.34
N PHE A 322 -9.00 -11.35 23.41
CA PHE A 322 -9.77 -12.10 22.42
C PHE A 322 -10.42 -13.33 23.06
N VAL A 323 -11.39 -13.91 22.35
CA VAL A 323 -12.04 -15.17 22.73
C VAL A 323 -12.09 -16.09 21.50
N THR A 324 -11.74 -17.37 21.68
CA THR A 324 -11.90 -18.39 20.65
C THR A 324 -13.12 -19.28 20.97
N LYS A 325 -13.98 -19.50 19.98
CA LYS A 325 -15.17 -20.38 20.09
C LYS A 325 -15.23 -21.32 18.88
N GLU A 326 -15.73 -22.50 19.08
CA GLU A 326 -16.14 -23.39 17.99
C GLU A 326 -17.62 -23.14 17.67
N ILE A 327 -17.91 -22.83 16.39
CA ILE A 327 -19.28 -22.62 15.91
C ILE A 327 -19.90 -23.97 15.50
N SER A 328 -19.13 -24.75 14.73
CA SER A 328 -19.46 -26.13 14.31
C SER A 328 -18.14 -26.84 13.94
N PRO A 329 -18.16 -28.17 13.71
CA PRO A 329 -16.99 -28.88 13.20
C PRO A 329 -16.40 -28.16 11.97
N ASN A 330 -15.10 -27.89 11.99
CA ASN A 330 -14.37 -27.13 10.94
C ASN A 330 -14.75 -25.64 10.79
N VAL A 331 -15.48 -25.04 11.73
CA VAL A 331 -15.78 -23.60 11.77
C VAL A 331 -15.48 -23.03 13.14
N SER A 332 -14.50 -22.17 13.22
CA SER A 332 -14.11 -21.50 14.47
C SER A 332 -14.33 -19.99 14.37
N LEU A 333 -14.51 -19.35 15.53
CA LEU A 333 -14.60 -17.90 15.69
C LEU A 333 -13.44 -17.41 16.55
N ILE A 334 -12.72 -16.41 16.09
CA ILE A 334 -11.82 -15.60 16.90
C ILE A 334 -12.46 -14.22 17.01
N HIS A 335 -12.86 -13.87 18.23
CA HIS A 335 -13.62 -12.67 18.52
C HIS A 335 -12.78 -11.67 19.31
N VAL A 336 -12.82 -10.40 18.91
CA VAL A 336 -12.21 -9.26 19.58
C VAL A 336 -13.25 -8.16 19.75
N ASN A 337 -13.42 -7.66 20.96
CA ASN A 337 -14.31 -6.55 21.24
C ASN A 337 -13.72 -5.22 20.72
N ASN A 338 -14.55 -4.39 20.07
CA ASN A 338 -14.21 -3.01 19.75
C ASN A 338 -14.62 -2.08 20.92
N PRO A 339 -13.66 -1.55 21.68
CA PRO A 339 -13.97 -0.72 22.85
C PRO A 339 -14.19 0.77 22.51
N LEU A 340 -13.99 1.19 21.25
CA LEU A 340 -13.86 2.58 20.87
C LEU A 340 -15.11 3.15 20.18
N ASN A 341 -15.78 2.33 19.38
CA ASN A 341 -16.94 2.77 18.59
C ASN A 341 -17.80 1.57 18.11
N ASP A 342 -18.78 1.86 17.27
CA ASP A 342 -19.76 0.93 16.73
C ASP A 342 -19.37 0.38 15.33
N LEU A 343 -18.10 0.37 14.98
CA LEU A 343 -17.63 -0.25 13.74
C LEU A 343 -17.32 -1.72 13.94
N PHE A 344 -17.76 -2.54 12.99
CA PHE A 344 -17.42 -3.95 12.95
C PHE A 344 -16.52 -4.27 11.76
N THR A 345 -15.76 -5.34 11.87
CA THR A 345 -15.18 -6.09 10.74
C THR A 345 -15.38 -7.58 11.00
N LEU A 346 -15.88 -8.25 10.00
CA LEU A 346 -15.96 -9.71 9.95
C LEU A 346 -15.15 -10.18 8.74
N GLU A 347 -14.14 -11.01 8.98
CA GLU A 347 -13.36 -11.69 7.95
C GLU A 347 -13.62 -13.21 8.03
N LEU A 348 -14.01 -13.78 6.92
CA LEU A 348 -14.15 -15.23 6.77
C LEU A 348 -12.94 -15.75 6.01
N ARG A 349 -12.07 -16.50 6.66
CA ARG A 349 -10.90 -17.16 6.05
C ARG A 349 -11.23 -18.62 5.73
N MET A 350 -11.25 -18.95 4.46
CA MET A 350 -11.58 -20.27 3.92
C MET A 350 -10.29 -20.95 3.46
N ASP A 351 -10.04 -22.18 3.90
CA ASP A 351 -8.80 -22.94 3.67
C ASP A 351 -8.70 -23.49 2.23
N LYS A 352 -9.03 -22.66 1.22
CA LYS A 352 -8.89 -22.98 -0.22
C LYS A 352 -8.44 -21.73 -0.98
N GLY A 353 -7.33 -21.82 -1.69
CA GLY A 353 -6.73 -20.71 -2.45
C GLY A 353 -6.27 -21.12 -3.84
N SER A 354 -5.51 -20.26 -4.51
CA SER A 354 -5.08 -20.47 -5.90
C SER A 354 -4.14 -21.68 -6.11
N ARG A 355 -3.50 -22.19 -5.05
CA ARG A 355 -2.71 -23.43 -5.12
C ARG A 355 -3.59 -24.67 -5.18
N HIS A 356 -4.81 -24.60 -4.65
CA HIS A 356 -5.81 -25.68 -4.75
C HIS A 356 -6.51 -25.63 -6.13
N ASP A 357 -6.82 -24.43 -6.60
CA ASP A 357 -7.43 -24.22 -7.91
C ASP A 357 -6.98 -22.91 -8.53
N PRO A 358 -6.19 -22.94 -9.62
CA PRO A 358 -5.66 -21.75 -10.26
C PRO A 358 -6.72 -20.88 -10.96
N MET A 359 -7.97 -21.35 -11.08
CA MET A 359 -9.10 -20.58 -11.61
C MET A 359 -9.76 -19.68 -10.55
N LEU A 360 -9.53 -19.88 -9.25
CA LEU A 360 -10.11 -19.05 -8.19
C LEU A 360 -9.83 -17.55 -8.32
N PRO A 361 -8.62 -17.09 -8.69
CA PRO A 361 -8.37 -15.68 -8.94
C PRO A 361 -9.27 -15.07 -10.04
N TYR A 362 -9.65 -15.88 -11.04
CA TYR A 362 -10.54 -15.47 -12.13
C TYR A 362 -12.01 -15.52 -11.72
N ALA A 363 -12.41 -16.48 -10.86
CA ALA A 363 -13.70 -16.46 -10.20
C ALA A 363 -13.88 -15.20 -9.35
N LYS A 364 -12.82 -14.75 -8.66
CA LYS A 364 -12.81 -13.46 -7.97
C LYS A 364 -13.00 -12.29 -8.92
N ARG A 365 -12.30 -12.26 -10.05
CA ARG A 365 -12.45 -11.21 -11.08
C ARG A 365 -13.87 -11.14 -11.65
N MET A 366 -14.51 -12.30 -11.82
CA MET A 366 -15.92 -12.39 -12.20
C MET A 366 -16.82 -11.82 -11.07
N LEU A 367 -16.59 -12.22 -9.81
CA LEU A 367 -17.36 -11.78 -8.67
C LEU A 367 -17.33 -10.25 -8.47
N ASP A 368 -16.20 -9.61 -8.73
CA ASP A 368 -16.05 -8.14 -8.66
C ASP A 368 -17.01 -7.39 -9.61
N ARG A 369 -17.55 -8.08 -10.61
CA ARG A 369 -18.47 -7.54 -11.63
C ARG A 369 -19.88 -8.13 -11.52
N ALA A 370 -20.12 -8.98 -10.54
CA ALA A 370 -21.38 -9.65 -10.36
C ALA A 370 -22.37 -8.78 -9.55
N GLY A 371 -23.65 -8.95 -9.84
CA GLY A 371 -24.75 -8.66 -8.94
C GLY A 371 -25.03 -9.87 -8.04
N ALA A 372 -26.11 -9.82 -7.25
CA ALA A 372 -26.53 -10.87 -6.33
C ALA A 372 -27.98 -11.28 -6.57
N GLY A 373 -28.21 -12.52 -6.94
CA GLY A 373 -29.56 -12.99 -7.27
C GLY A 373 -30.21 -12.18 -8.38
N GLU A 374 -31.29 -11.45 -8.08
CA GLU A 374 -31.98 -10.59 -9.04
C GLU A 374 -31.39 -9.14 -9.07
N ILE A 375 -30.53 -8.81 -8.11
CA ILE A 375 -29.92 -7.47 -8.01
C ILE A 375 -28.80 -7.33 -9.04
N SER A 376 -28.82 -6.27 -9.84
CA SER A 376 -27.73 -5.99 -10.78
C SER A 376 -26.42 -5.60 -10.05
N SER A 377 -25.26 -5.69 -10.75
CA SER A 377 -23.98 -5.25 -10.18
C SER A 377 -24.00 -3.79 -9.72
N ASN A 378 -24.62 -2.90 -10.49
CA ASN A 378 -24.75 -1.50 -10.11
C ASN A 378 -25.62 -1.32 -8.85
N ASP A 379 -26.78 -1.96 -8.81
CA ASP A 379 -27.67 -1.86 -7.65
C ASP A 379 -27.05 -2.48 -6.41
N LEU A 380 -26.30 -3.59 -6.55
CA LEU A 380 -25.58 -4.20 -5.45
C LEU A 380 -24.55 -3.22 -4.82
N LYS A 381 -23.78 -2.51 -5.65
CA LYS A 381 -22.84 -1.50 -5.18
C LYS A 381 -23.50 -0.32 -4.51
N ILE A 382 -24.66 0.09 -5.04
CA ILE A 382 -25.50 1.12 -4.41
C ILE A 382 -25.98 0.65 -3.03
N GLU A 383 -26.43 -0.59 -2.90
CA GLU A 383 -26.89 -1.12 -1.61
C GLU A 383 -25.73 -1.24 -0.59
N TRP A 384 -24.54 -1.72 -1.00
CA TRP A 384 -23.35 -1.69 -0.14
C TRP A 384 -23.03 -0.29 0.36
N TYR A 385 -23.04 0.69 -0.54
CA TYR A 385 -22.72 2.07 -0.22
C TYR A 385 -23.75 2.71 0.71
N LYS A 386 -25.05 2.46 0.51
CA LYS A 386 -26.14 2.91 1.40
C LYS A 386 -26.00 2.31 2.80
N LEU A 387 -25.57 1.05 2.92
CA LEU A 387 -25.32 0.40 4.20
C LEU A 387 -24.07 0.94 4.90
N GLY A 388 -23.24 1.73 4.23
CA GLY A 388 -21.92 2.13 4.73
C GLY A 388 -21.01 0.92 5.00
N THR A 389 -21.19 -0.14 4.21
CA THR A 389 -20.46 -1.40 4.36
C THR A 389 -19.50 -1.61 3.21
N ASP A 390 -18.25 -1.89 3.54
CA ASP A 390 -17.25 -2.32 2.58
C ASP A 390 -17.27 -3.83 2.45
N PHE A 391 -17.24 -4.30 1.22
CA PHE A 391 -17.10 -5.70 0.86
C PHE A 391 -15.77 -5.90 0.13
N ALA A 392 -15.00 -6.90 0.56
CA ALA A 392 -13.80 -7.33 -0.14
C ALA A 392 -13.74 -8.85 -0.22
N PHE A 393 -13.35 -9.37 -1.38
CA PHE A 393 -13.05 -10.77 -1.58
C PHE A 393 -11.65 -10.93 -2.14
N ALA A 394 -10.83 -11.77 -1.51
CA ALA A 394 -9.44 -12.00 -1.90
C ALA A 394 -9.15 -13.49 -2.03
N VAL A 395 -8.34 -13.83 -3.03
CA VAL A 395 -7.80 -15.18 -3.22
C VAL A 395 -6.28 -15.11 -3.08
N ARG A 396 -5.77 -15.83 -2.09
CA ARG A 396 -4.32 -16.00 -1.86
C ARG A 396 -3.89 -17.40 -2.25
N GLU A 397 -2.63 -17.72 -2.12
CA GLU A 397 -2.12 -19.04 -2.53
C GLU A 397 -2.80 -20.19 -1.76
N ARG A 398 -2.92 -20.09 -0.43
CA ARG A 398 -3.45 -21.14 0.44
C ARG A 398 -4.91 -20.94 0.86
N MET A 399 -5.39 -19.72 0.84
CA MET A 399 -6.72 -19.39 1.36
C MET A 399 -7.43 -18.35 0.52
N SER A 400 -8.75 -18.33 0.63
CA SER A 400 -9.57 -17.21 0.18
C SER A 400 -10.20 -16.52 1.39
N SER A 401 -10.42 -15.22 1.30
CA SER A 401 -11.07 -14.46 2.37
C SER A 401 -12.18 -13.57 1.84
N LEU A 402 -13.26 -13.48 2.64
CA LEU A 402 -14.34 -12.52 2.46
C LEU A 402 -14.32 -11.59 3.67
N VAL A 403 -14.30 -10.28 3.43
CA VAL A 403 -14.30 -9.27 4.48
C VAL A 403 -15.51 -8.37 4.32
N LEU A 404 -16.21 -8.13 5.43
CA LEU A 404 -17.27 -7.15 5.58
C LEU A 404 -16.88 -6.20 6.71
N SER A 405 -16.93 -4.89 6.46
CA SER A 405 -16.68 -3.89 7.50
C SER A 405 -17.62 -2.70 7.36
N GLY A 406 -18.09 -2.15 8.48
CA GLY A 406 -19.05 -1.07 8.45
C GLY A 406 -19.64 -0.75 9.82
N LEU A 407 -20.82 -0.09 9.79
CA LEU A 407 -21.57 0.27 10.97
C LEU A 407 -22.32 -0.94 11.53
N ASP A 408 -22.23 -1.16 12.85
CA ASP A 408 -22.84 -2.32 13.53
C ASP A 408 -24.35 -2.42 13.37
N GLU A 409 -25.06 -1.29 13.25
CA GLU A 409 -26.50 -1.26 12.98
C GLU A 409 -26.88 -1.98 11.67
N ASN A 410 -25.96 -2.06 10.71
CA ASN A 410 -26.16 -2.68 9.41
C ASN A 410 -25.52 -4.09 9.29
N PHE A 411 -25.03 -4.65 10.40
CA PHE A 411 -24.30 -5.92 10.42
C PHE A 411 -25.08 -7.07 9.75
N GLU A 412 -26.33 -7.32 10.19
CA GLU A 412 -27.13 -8.44 9.64
C GLU A 412 -27.50 -8.24 8.17
N SER A 413 -27.81 -6.99 7.77
CA SER A 413 -28.08 -6.65 6.37
C SER A 413 -26.85 -6.87 5.49
N SER A 414 -25.68 -6.53 6.00
CA SER A 414 -24.40 -6.75 5.34
C SER A 414 -24.07 -8.22 5.16
N LEU A 415 -24.31 -9.03 6.19
CA LEU A 415 -24.14 -10.49 6.13
C LEU A 415 -25.03 -11.09 5.05
N LYS A 416 -26.31 -10.72 5.02
CA LYS A 416 -27.28 -11.22 4.03
C LYS A 416 -26.82 -10.87 2.61
N LEU A 417 -26.45 -9.64 2.37
CA LEU A 417 -26.04 -9.17 1.05
C LEU A 417 -24.74 -9.87 0.57
N GLY A 418 -23.76 -10.05 1.47
CA GLY A 418 -22.53 -10.79 1.19
C GLY A 418 -22.76 -12.26 0.86
N ARG A 419 -23.66 -12.91 1.58
CA ARG A 419 -24.09 -14.27 1.31
C ARG A 419 -24.76 -14.38 -0.07
N ASP A 420 -25.74 -13.53 -0.33
CA ASP A 420 -26.51 -13.56 -1.59
C ASP A 420 -25.57 -13.37 -2.80
N LEU A 421 -24.53 -12.56 -2.67
CA LEU A 421 -23.52 -12.36 -3.71
C LEU A 421 -22.69 -13.64 -3.98
N ILE A 422 -22.23 -14.33 -2.94
CA ILE A 422 -21.38 -15.52 -3.12
C ILE A 422 -22.19 -16.73 -3.58
N GLU A 423 -23.41 -16.93 -3.02
CA GLU A 423 -24.27 -18.07 -3.36
C GLU A 423 -24.89 -17.94 -4.76
N ASN A 424 -25.24 -16.72 -5.15
CA ASN A 424 -25.98 -16.45 -6.38
C ASN A 424 -25.38 -15.27 -7.18
N PRO A 425 -24.10 -15.37 -7.61
CA PRO A 425 -23.50 -14.28 -8.39
C PRO A 425 -24.22 -14.12 -9.72
N ASN A 426 -24.70 -12.91 -10.00
CA ASN A 426 -25.42 -12.56 -11.21
C ASN A 426 -24.53 -11.77 -12.16
N ILE A 427 -24.04 -12.42 -13.21
CA ILE A 427 -23.20 -11.81 -14.24
C ILE A 427 -23.56 -12.37 -15.63
N SER A 428 -23.53 -11.51 -16.63
CA SER A 428 -23.76 -11.94 -18.02
C SER A 428 -22.50 -12.50 -18.67
N ASP A 429 -22.67 -13.42 -19.65
CA ASP A 429 -21.55 -13.90 -20.48
C ASP A 429 -20.85 -12.76 -21.23
N GLN A 430 -21.58 -11.71 -21.62
CA GLN A 430 -20.99 -10.52 -22.24
C GLN A 430 -20.03 -9.83 -21.27
N THR A 431 -20.44 -9.56 -20.03
CA THR A 431 -19.61 -8.91 -18.99
C THR A 431 -18.38 -9.75 -18.69
N TRP A 432 -18.53 -11.08 -18.62
CA TRP A 432 -17.37 -11.98 -18.46
C TRP A 432 -16.44 -11.93 -19.68
N GLY A 433 -16.98 -11.89 -20.91
CA GLY A 433 -16.21 -11.73 -22.14
C GLY A 433 -15.36 -10.44 -22.13
N GLU A 434 -15.96 -9.32 -21.76
CA GLU A 434 -15.24 -8.04 -21.63
C GLU A 434 -14.20 -8.07 -20.49
N THR A 435 -14.50 -8.74 -19.37
CA THR A 435 -13.54 -8.93 -18.26
C THR A 435 -12.31 -9.74 -18.72
N LYS A 436 -12.51 -10.79 -19.54
CA LYS A 436 -11.39 -11.54 -20.12
C LYS A 436 -10.50 -10.65 -21.01
N ASN A 437 -11.09 -9.80 -21.84
CA ASN A 437 -10.33 -8.87 -22.68
C ASN A 437 -9.48 -7.91 -21.85
N ILE A 438 -10.01 -7.44 -20.70
CA ILE A 438 -9.22 -6.64 -19.76
C ILE A 438 -8.06 -7.44 -19.18
N ILE A 439 -8.28 -8.69 -18.78
CA ILE A 439 -7.23 -9.57 -18.26
C ILE A 439 -6.12 -9.79 -19.31
N PHE A 440 -6.47 -10.00 -20.57
CA PHE A 440 -5.49 -10.17 -21.64
C PHE A 440 -4.66 -8.90 -21.87
N SER A 441 -5.30 -7.74 -21.87
CA SER A 441 -4.60 -6.45 -21.94
C SER A 441 -3.66 -6.22 -20.75
N GLU A 442 -4.09 -6.57 -19.54
CA GLU A 442 -3.23 -6.51 -18.35
C GLU A 442 -2.00 -7.42 -18.47
N ARG A 443 -2.14 -8.61 -19.05
CA ARG A 443 -1.01 -9.52 -19.33
C ARG A 443 -0.02 -8.95 -20.34
N ASP A 444 -0.51 -8.23 -21.38
CA ASP A 444 0.34 -7.54 -22.33
C ASP A 444 1.16 -6.42 -21.67
N ASP A 445 0.58 -5.73 -20.72
CA ASP A 445 1.25 -4.66 -19.97
C ASP A 445 2.25 -5.21 -18.93
N GLU A 446 1.98 -6.37 -18.32
CA GLU A 446 2.94 -7.04 -17.40
C GLU A 446 4.29 -7.27 -18.08
N GLU A 447 4.31 -7.66 -19.36
CA GLU A 447 5.53 -7.92 -20.13
C GLU A 447 6.33 -6.65 -20.45
N LYS A 448 5.70 -5.48 -20.32
CA LYS A 448 6.32 -4.17 -20.54
C LYS A 448 6.78 -3.52 -19.23
N ASP A 449 6.14 -3.84 -18.10
CA ASP A 449 6.43 -3.23 -16.81
C ASP A 449 7.70 -3.82 -16.16
N PRO A 450 8.74 -3.01 -15.87
CA PRO A 450 9.99 -3.52 -15.28
C PRO A 450 9.82 -4.17 -13.91
N ARG A 451 8.83 -3.77 -13.11
CA ARG A 451 8.58 -4.34 -11.78
C ARG A 451 7.89 -5.69 -11.91
N ALA A 452 6.91 -5.80 -12.80
CA ALA A 452 6.25 -7.08 -13.09
C ALA A 452 7.26 -8.11 -13.60
N ILE A 453 8.14 -7.72 -14.55
CA ILE A 453 9.24 -8.55 -15.04
C ILE A 453 10.18 -8.96 -13.91
N SER A 454 10.61 -8.04 -13.05
CA SER A 454 11.50 -8.34 -11.92
C SER A 454 10.86 -9.34 -10.94
N ASN A 455 9.56 -9.20 -10.65
CA ASN A 455 8.84 -10.14 -9.80
C ASN A 455 8.69 -11.51 -10.45
N ALA A 456 8.39 -11.57 -11.76
CA ALA A 456 8.28 -12.82 -12.49
C ALA A 456 9.63 -13.54 -12.57
N LEU A 457 10.72 -12.80 -12.85
CA LEU A 457 12.08 -13.33 -12.90
C LEU A 457 12.53 -13.88 -11.52
N ALA A 458 12.23 -13.15 -10.44
CA ALA A 458 12.52 -13.61 -9.08
C ALA A 458 11.71 -14.85 -8.70
N HIS A 459 10.45 -14.94 -9.12
CA HIS A 459 9.64 -16.13 -8.90
C HIS A 459 10.13 -17.31 -9.75
N PHE A 460 10.58 -17.03 -10.98
CA PHE A 460 11.16 -18.04 -11.86
C PHE A 460 12.50 -18.58 -11.32
N HIS A 461 13.42 -17.74 -10.86
CA HIS A 461 14.67 -18.21 -10.32
C HIS A 461 14.48 -19.08 -9.07
N ARG A 462 13.41 -18.83 -8.31
CA ARG A 462 13.08 -19.59 -7.09
C ARG A 462 12.41 -20.92 -7.40
N TYR A 463 11.46 -20.96 -8.32
CA TYR A 463 10.60 -22.12 -8.56
C TYR A 463 10.68 -22.69 -9.99
N GLY A 464 11.45 -22.08 -10.88
CA GLY A 464 11.59 -22.51 -12.26
C GLY A 464 10.23 -22.52 -13.00
N LYS A 465 9.94 -23.62 -13.65
CA LYS A 465 8.66 -23.84 -14.37
C LYS A 465 7.43 -23.85 -13.47
N ARG A 466 7.60 -24.02 -12.16
CA ARG A 466 6.53 -23.93 -11.16
C ARG A 466 6.25 -22.49 -10.71
N SER A 467 6.78 -21.50 -11.44
CA SER A 467 6.46 -20.10 -11.22
C SER A 467 4.97 -19.85 -11.43
N ARG A 468 4.34 -19.11 -10.50
CA ARG A 468 2.92 -18.75 -10.60
C ARG A 468 2.58 -18.00 -11.89
N TYR A 469 3.54 -17.32 -12.50
CA TYR A 469 3.37 -16.64 -13.77
C TYR A 469 3.33 -17.60 -14.96
N LEU A 470 3.86 -18.82 -14.80
CA LEU A 470 3.84 -19.91 -15.77
C LEU A 470 2.72 -20.92 -15.49
N GLU A 471 2.41 -21.19 -14.22
CA GLU A 471 1.33 -22.13 -13.81
C GLU A 471 -0.06 -21.50 -13.88
N ARG A 472 -0.19 -20.20 -14.12
CA ARG A 472 -1.50 -19.56 -14.29
C ARG A 472 -2.23 -20.11 -15.52
N PRO A 473 -3.57 -20.19 -15.51
CA PRO A 473 -4.36 -20.59 -16.68
C PRO A 473 -3.98 -19.77 -17.92
N SER A 474 -3.86 -20.45 -19.05
CA SER A 474 -3.54 -19.83 -20.34
C SER A 474 -4.71 -18.98 -20.85
N ASP A 475 -4.46 -18.16 -21.87
CA ASP A 475 -5.52 -17.39 -22.55
C ASP A 475 -6.55 -18.34 -23.18
N SER A 476 -6.12 -19.52 -23.67
CA SER A 476 -7.01 -20.57 -24.18
C SER A 476 -7.89 -21.15 -23.06
N ASP A 477 -7.33 -21.42 -21.87
CA ASP A 477 -8.09 -21.91 -20.73
C ASP A 477 -9.16 -20.89 -20.31
N LEU A 478 -8.78 -19.61 -20.23
CA LEU A 478 -9.71 -18.52 -19.90
C LEU A 478 -10.81 -18.35 -20.95
N ASN A 479 -10.47 -18.50 -22.25
CA ASN A 479 -11.45 -18.41 -23.33
C ASN A 479 -12.50 -19.52 -23.24
N SER A 480 -12.11 -20.73 -22.81
CA SER A 480 -13.00 -21.87 -22.64
C SER A 480 -13.84 -21.80 -21.35
N THR A 481 -13.49 -20.92 -20.41
CA THR A 481 -14.16 -20.82 -19.09
C THR A 481 -15.51 -20.15 -19.20
N THR A 482 -16.51 -20.76 -18.56
CA THR A 482 -17.89 -20.27 -18.48
C THR A 482 -18.19 -19.58 -17.15
N VAL A 483 -19.16 -18.67 -17.14
CA VAL A 483 -19.70 -18.06 -15.90
C VAL A 483 -20.15 -19.14 -14.91
N GLN A 484 -20.86 -20.17 -15.39
CA GLN A 484 -21.33 -21.27 -14.53
C GLN A 484 -20.19 -22.03 -13.86
N GLY A 485 -19.08 -22.28 -14.59
CA GLY A 485 -17.91 -22.96 -14.03
C GLY A 485 -17.26 -22.16 -12.89
N LEU A 486 -17.11 -20.84 -13.09
CA LEU A 486 -16.57 -19.95 -12.07
C LEU A 486 -17.50 -19.78 -10.85
N SER A 487 -18.80 -19.71 -11.07
CA SER A 487 -19.80 -19.66 -9.99
C SER A 487 -19.79 -20.92 -9.14
N SER A 488 -19.59 -22.10 -9.77
CA SER A 488 -19.46 -23.36 -9.04
C SER A 488 -18.23 -23.37 -8.12
N LEU A 489 -17.09 -22.81 -8.57
CA LEU A 489 -15.88 -22.68 -7.73
C LEU A 489 -16.12 -21.79 -6.50
N LEU A 490 -16.87 -20.70 -6.65
CA LEU A 490 -17.25 -19.84 -5.52
C LEU A 490 -18.16 -20.58 -4.53
N SER A 491 -19.12 -21.37 -5.03
CA SER A 491 -20.00 -22.17 -4.19
C SER A 491 -19.25 -23.26 -3.42
N GLU A 492 -18.19 -23.85 -4.01
CA GLU A 492 -17.33 -24.81 -3.33
C GLU A 492 -16.57 -24.20 -2.15
N LEU A 493 -16.20 -22.90 -2.22
CA LEU A 493 -15.55 -22.22 -1.10
C LEU A 493 -16.42 -22.17 0.16
N LEU A 494 -17.74 -22.23 -0.02
CA LEU A 494 -18.68 -22.26 1.10
C LEU A 494 -18.76 -23.63 1.79
N GLN A 495 -18.06 -24.63 1.29
CA GLN A 495 -18.06 -26.00 1.81
C GLN A 495 -16.73 -26.44 2.43
N VAL A 496 -15.74 -25.52 2.50
CA VAL A 496 -14.43 -25.84 3.07
C VAL A 496 -14.29 -25.29 4.49
N LYS A 497 -13.36 -25.90 5.25
CA LYS A 497 -12.95 -25.45 6.57
C LYS A 497 -12.65 -23.94 6.57
N ARG A 498 -13.10 -23.27 7.63
CA ARG A 498 -12.96 -21.81 7.74
C ARG A 498 -12.82 -21.32 9.16
N THR A 499 -12.21 -20.14 9.29
CA THR A 499 -12.17 -19.38 10.53
C THR A 499 -12.83 -18.03 10.33
N VAL A 500 -13.74 -17.69 11.24
CA VAL A 500 -14.35 -16.37 11.31
C VAL A 500 -13.51 -15.51 12.24
N LEU A 501 -13.02 -14.39 11.74
CA LEU A 501 -12.37 -13.35 12.52
C LEU A 501 -13.36 -12.21 12.69
N TYR A 502 -13.68 -11.83 13.90
CA TYR A 502 -14.57 -10.73 14.18
C TYR A 502 -13.92 -9.76 15.15
N TYR A 503 -13.99 -8.49 14.87
CA TYR A 503 -13.90 -7.44 15.87
C TYR A 503 -15.00 -6.42 15.67
N GLY A 504 -15.63 -6.01 16.78
CA GLY A 504 -16.80 -5.15 16.77
C GLY A 504 -17.45 -5.11 18.15
N PRO A 505 -18.58 -4.38 18.28
CA PRO A 505 -19.25 -4.22 19.55
C PRO A 505 -20.14 -5.40 19.96
N LYS A 506 -20.52 -6.32 19.03
CA LYS A 506 -21.38 -7.48 19.33
C LYS A 506 -20.69 -8.50 20.21
N SER A 507 -21.46 -9.20 21.04
CA SER A 507 -20.94 -10.32 21.84
C SER A 507 -20.56 -11.53 20.94
N PRO A 508 -19.68 -12.43 21.41
CA PRO A 508 -19.38 -13.66 20.69
C PRO A 508 -20.66 -14.49 20.37
N GLU A 509 -21.61 -14.53 21.31
CA GLU A 509 -22.87 -15.24 21.17
C GLU A 509 -23.76 -14.64 20.08
N ASP A 510 -23.87 -13.31 20.00
CA ASP A 510 -24.65 -12.64 18.95
C ASP A 510 -24.02 -12.88 17.56
N VAL A 511 -22.67 -12.83 17.47
CA VAL A 511 -21.97 -13.13 16.21
C VAL A 511 -22.19 -14.57 15.77
N MET A 512 -22.08 -15.53 16.71
CA MET A 512 -22.36 -16.95 16.43
C MET A 512 -23.81 -17.17 15.99
N GLU A 513 -24.78 -16.53 16.64
CA GLU A 513 -26.19 -16.60 16.26
C GLU A 513 -26.41 -16.07 14.83
N ALA A 514 -25.85 -14.91 14.49
CA ALA A 514 -25.96 -14.31 13.17
C ALA A 514 -25.36 -15.24 12.07
N ILE A 515 -24.22 -15.87 12.34
CA ILE A 515 -23.59 -16.81 11.43
C ILE A 515 -24.44 -18.08 11.28
N ASN A 516 -24.95 -18.64 12.38
CA ASN A 516 -25.80 -19.84 12.40
C ASN A 516 -27.16 -19.62 11.69
N LYS A 517 -27.68 -18.39 11.69
CA LYS A 517 -28.92 -18.03 10.95
C LYS A 517 -28.78 -18.10 9.42
N GLY A 518 -27.66 -18.63 8.95
CA GLY A 518 -27.45 -18.92 7.54
C GLY A 518 -26.58 -17.94 6.80
N PHE A 519 -25.63 -17.32 7.51
CA PHE A 519 -24.54 -16.68 6.81
C PHE A 519 -23.58 -17.78 6.32
N ILE A 520 -23.56 -17.98 5.01
CA ILE A 520 -22.61 -18.80 4.27
C ILE A 520 -22.73 -20.32 4.50
N GLY A 521 -23.61 -20.92 3.73
CA GLY A 521 -23.69 -22.36 3.50
C GLY A 521 -24.25 -23.16 4.64
N ASN A 522 -24.43 -24.48 4.41
CA ASN A 522 -24.81 -25.41 5.44
C ASN A 522 -23.59 -25.79 6.28
N LEU A 523 -23.56 -25.35 7.54
CA LEU A 523 -22.46 -25.60 8.48
C LEU A 523 -22.20 -27.10 8.72
N ASP A 524 -23.20 -27.95 8.53
CA ASP A 524 -23.08 -29.43 8.70
C ASP A 524 -22.33 -30.10 7.54
N SER A 525 -22.15 -29.42 6.40
CA SER A 525 -21.50 -29.97 5.19
C SER A 525 -20.07 -29.49 4.96
N ILE A 526 -19.42 -28.90 5.98
CA ILE A 526 -18.08 -28.32 5.83
C ILE A 526 -17.01 -29.41 5.92
N ASN A 527 -16.20 -29.50 4.86
CA ASN A 527 -15.17 -30.51 4.70
C ASN A 527 -13.76 -29.95 4.92
N GLN A 528 -12.84 -30.83 5.26
CA GLN A 528 -11.40 -30.50 5.18
C GLN A 528 -11.04 -30.27 3.72
N THR A 529 -10.15 -29.30 3.46
CA THR A 529 -9.62 -29.07 2.11
C THR A 529 -8.52 -30.10 1.83
N GLU A 530 -8.51 -30.64 0.61
CA GLU A 530 -7.43 -31.52 0.17
C GLU A 530 -6.10 -30.77 0.17
N PRO A 531 -5.03 -31.39 0.68
CA PRO A 531 -3.72 -30.72 0.70
C PRO A 531 -3.17 -30.56 -0.72
N PHE A 532 -2.39 -29.52 -0.94
CA PHE A 532 -1.63 -29.29 -2.16
C PHE A 532 -0.12 -29.43 -1.90
N GLU A 533 0.64 -29.60 -2.98
CA GLU A 533 2.09 -29.67 -2.91
C GLU A 533 2.69 -28.30 -2.56
N THR A 534 3.43 -28.21 -1.43
CA THR A 534 4.16 -27.00 -1.08
C THR A 534 5.41 -26.86 -1.96
N LEU A 535 5.53 -25.72 -2.64
CA LEU A 535 6.69 -25.44 -3.48
C LEU A 535 7.97 -25.33 -2.63
N ARG A 536 9.05 -25.89 -3.18
CA ARG A 536 10.39 -25.75 -2.62
C ARG A 536 11.24 -24.87 -3.50
N SER A 537 11.99 -23.97 -2.88
CA SER A 537 12.90 -23.10 -3.58
C SER A 537 14.06 -23.89 -4.18
N HIS A 538 14.51 -23.47 -5.35
CA HIS A 538 15.75 -23.96 -5.91
C HIS A 538 16.93 -23.62 -4.97
N LYS A 539 17.76 -24.62 -4.66
CA LYS A 539 18.95 -24.52 -3.81
C LYS A 539 20.17 -24.80 -4.65
N PRO A 540 20.79 -23.80 -5.26
CA PRO A 540 21.93 -24.00 -6.13
C PRO A 540 23.18 -24.40 -5.33
N ALA A 541 24.10 -25.15 -5.95
CA ALA A 541 25.39 -25.50 -5.35
C ALA A 541 26.37 -24.31 -5.31
N GLN A 542 26.19 -23.34 -6.18
CA GLN A 542 26.95 -22.08 -6.28
C GLN A 542 26.01 -20.95 -6.66
N ASN A 543 26.43 -19.71 -6.53
CA ASN A 543 25.63 -18.55 -6.94
C ASN A 543 25.17 -18.69 -8.39
N GLN A 544 23.93 -18.31 -8.69
CA GLN A 544 23.36 -18.33 -10.03
C GLN A 544 22.69 -16.99 -10.33
N ILE A 545 22.86 -16.52 -11.57
CA ILE A 545 22.34 -15.22 -12.00
C ILE A 545 21.37 -15.44 -13.17
N TYR A 546 20.18 -14.87 -13.04
CA TYR A 546 19.16 -14.82 -14.06
C TYR A 546 19.04 -13.38 -14.56
N PHE A 547 19.30 -13.16 -15.82
CA PHE A 547 19.33 -11.83 -16.43
C PHE A 547 18.18 -11.67 -17.44
N PHE A 548 17.48 -10.56 -17.31
CA PHE A 548 16.45 -10.18 -18.29
C PHE A 548 16.85 -8.85 -18.95
N GLU A 549 16.97 -8.88 -20.29
CA GLU A 549 17.35 -7.71 -21.07
C GLU A 549 16.21 -6.69 -21.12
N LYS A 550 16.47 -5.48 -20.65
CA LYS A 550 15.55 -4.36 -20.79
C LYS A 550 16.29 -3.03 -20.77
N GLU A 551 16.08 -2.23 -21.82
CA GLU A 551 16.60 -0.86 -21.86
C GLU A 551 15.93 -0.02 -20.78
N MET A 552 16.74 0.39 -19.77
CA MET A 552 16.27 1.20 -18.65
C MET A 552 17.44 1.95 -18.00
N ALA A 553 17.11 3.10 -17.36
CA ALA A 553 18.11 3.92 -16.70
C ALA A 553 18.60 3.30 -15.37
N GLN A 554 17.73 2.58 -14.68
CA GLN A 554 18.01 1.92 -13.41
C GLN A 554 17.80 0.42 -13.54
N ALA A 555 18.80 -0.37 -13.17
CA ALA A 555 18.65 -1.81 -13.04
C ALA A 555 17.93 -2.18 -11.74
N GLN A 556 17.19 -3.27 -11.78
CA GLN A 556 16.60 -3.89 -10.60
C GLN A 556 17.33 -5.21 -10.32
N VAL A 557 17.95 -5.27 -9.17
CA VAL A 557 18.67 -6.45 -8.68
C VAL A 557 17.91 -7.03 -7.52
N ARG A 558 17.69 -8.32 -7.53
CA ARG A 558 17.14 -9.07 -6.40
C ARG A 558 18.03 -10.26 -6.08
N LEU A 559 18.30 -10.48 -4.81
CA LEU A 559 19.11 -11.56 -4.30
C LEU A 559 18.30 -12.37 -3.32
N GLU A 560 18.27 -13.69 -3.46
CA GLU A 560 17.49 -14.56 -2.61
C GLU A 560 18.19 -15.88 -2.31
N PHE A 561 17.84 -16.47 -1.16
CA PHE A 561 18.07 -17.88 -0.88
C PHE A 561 17.07 -18.37 0.18
N ALA A 562 16.75 -19.67 0.15
CA ALA A 562 15.94 -20.31 1.17
C ALA A 562 16.82 -21.01 2.20
N ALA A 563 16.43 -20.90 3.47
CA ALA A 563 17.15 -21.55 4.56
C ALA A 563 16.21 -21.91 5.72
N GLY A 564 16.05 -23.18 5.97
CA GLY A 564 15.19 -23.69 7.06
C GLY A 564 13.70 -23.54 6.80
N THR A 565 12.92 -23.88 7.80
CA THR A 565 11.48 -23.68 7.91
C THR A 565 11.21 -22.88 9.19
N TYR A 566 9.95 -22.57 9.48
CA TYR A 566 9.63 -21.90 10.72
C TYR A 566 10.12 -22.69 11.95
N ASP A 567 10.88 -22.04 12.81
CA ASP A 567 11.23 -22.53 14.16
C ASP A 567 11.14 -21.36 15.14
N GLU A 568 10.25 -21.46 16.12
CA GLU A 568 10.04 -20.45 17.16
C GLU A 568 11.32 -20.13 17.95
N LYS A 569 12.21 -21.12 18.11
CA LYS A 569 13.49 -20.93 18.84
C LYS A 569 14.48 -20.02 18.10
N GLU A 570 14.40 -20.00 16.77
CA GLU A 570 15.27 -19.14 15.93
C GLU A 570 14.74 -17.70 15.84
N MET A 571 13.46 -17.46 16.18
CA MET A 571 12.84 -16.14 16.00
C MET A 571 13.58 -14.98 16.68
N PRO A 572 14.10 -15.10 17.90
CA PRO A 572 14.89 -13.99 18.48
C PRO A 572 16.14 -13.66 17.65
N ALA A 573 16.87 -14.67 17.18
CA ALA A 573 18.07 -14.48 16.35
C ALA A 573 17.72 -13.88 14.97
N ILE A 574 16.61 -14.32 14.37
CA ILE A 574 16.10 -13.76 13.11
C ILE A 574 15.73 -12.28 13.28
N GLN A 575 15.05 -11.93 14.37
CA GLN A 575 14.72 -10.53 14.65
C GLN A 575 15.93 -9.65 14.83
N ILE A 576 16.94 -10.15 15.55
CA ILE A 576 18.23 -9.47 15.71
C ILE A 576 18.92 -9.27 14.35
N PHE A 577 18.98 -10.33 13.54
CA PHE A 577 19.60 -10.25 12.22
C PHE A 577 18.87 -9.24 11.32
N ASN A 578 17.55 -9.30 11.27
CA ASN A 578 16.76 -8.39 10.45
C ASN A 578 16.95 -6.93 10.85
N GLU A 579 16.94 -6.62 12.14
CA GLU A 579 17.16 -5.27 12.63
C GLU A 579 18.59 -4.78 12.36
N TYR A 580 19.60 -5.64 12.59
CA TYR A 580 20.99 -5.30 12.38
C TYR A 580 21.35 -5.14 10.90
N PHE A 581 20.89 -6.09 10.07
CA PHE A 581 21.28 -6.15 8.66
C PHE A 581 20.39 -5.28 7.77
N GLY A 582 19.06 -5.37 7.93
CA GLY A 582 18.08 -4.74 7.08
C GLY A 582 17.21 -3.67 7.74
N GLY A 583 17.36 -3.44 9.04
CA GLY A 583 16.49 -2.62 9.89
C GLY A 583 16.46 -1.14 9.54
N GLY A 584 15.66 -0.76 8.56
CA GLY A 584 15.40 0.63 8.22
C GLY A 584 16.67 1.42 7.87
N MET A 585 16.70 2.69 8.25
CA MET A 585 17.82 3.60 7.95
C MET A 585 19.10 3.30 8.75
N ALA A 586 19.00 2.61 9.89
CA ALA A 586 20.14 2.22 10.72
C ALA A 586 20.76 0.87 10.30
N GLY A 587 20.03 0.07 9.52
CA GLY A 587 20.44 -1.24 9.05
C GLY A 587 21.70 -1.19 8.18
N LEU A 588 22.51 -2.24 8.25
CA LEU A 588 23.80 -2.33 7.57
C LEU A 588 23.68 -2.14 6.05
N VAL A 589 22.69 -2.76 5.42
CA VAL A 589 22.44 -2.67 3.97
C VAL A 589 22.19 -1.22 3.53
N PHE A 590 21.35 -0.50 4.27
CA PHE A 590 21.05 0.88 3.95
C PHE A 590 22.29 1.78 4.13
N GLN A 591 22.97 1.64 5.25
CA GLN A 591 24.15 2.46 5.57
C GLN A 591 25.31 2.25 4.58
N GLU A 592 25.57 1.00 4.22
CA GLU A 592 26.72 0.69 3.35
C GLU A 592 26.43 0.93 1.86
N LEU A 593 25.24 0.55 1.38
CA LEU A 593 24.95 0.60 -0.06
C LEU A 593 24.40 1.96 -0.51
N ARG A 594 23.59 2.60 0.32
CA ARG A 594 22.98 3.88 -0.01
C ARG A 594 23.80 5.06 0.51
N GLU A 595 24.07 5.12 1.82
CA GLU A 595 24.67 6.29 2.44
C GLU A 595 26.19 6.38 2.17
N ALA A 596 26.93 5.31 2.45
CA ALA A 596 28.39 5.36 2.34
C ALA A 596 28.88 5.30 0.89
N ARG A 597 28.29 4.45 0.05
CA ARG A 597 28.76 4.20 -1.32
C ARG A 597 27.92 4.89 -2.40
N ALA A 598 26.76 5.48 -2.05
CA ALA A 598 25.83 6.12 -2.98
C ALA A 598 25.48 5.25 -4.22
N LEU A 599 25.49 3.91 -4.05
CA LEU A 599 25.26 2.97 -5.16
C LEU A 599 23.80 2.83 -5.55
N ALA A 600 22.90 3.02 -4.59
CA ALA A 600 21.47 2.78 -4.79
C ALA A 600 20.62 3.77 -4.03
N TYR A 601 19.52 4.25 -4.65
CA TYR A 601 18.49 5.01 -3.93
C TYR A 601 17.64 4.10 -3.02
N SER A 602 17.41 2.87 -3.46
CA SER A 602 16.64 1.87 -2.72
C SER A 602 17.51 0.61 -2.54
N ALA A 603 17.85 0.32 -1.30
CA ALA A 603 18.53 -0.92 -0.91
C ALA A 603 17.91 -1.42 0.39
N TRP A 604 17.51 -2.69 0.41
CA TRP A 604 16.98 -3.34 1.61
C TRP A 604 17.23 -4.84 1.56
N ALA A 605 17.23 -5.47 2.72
CA ALA A 605 17.22 -6.93 2.87
C ALA A 605 16.37 -7.32 4.08
N ASN A 606 15.76 -8.50 4.00
CA ASN A 606 15.03 -9.08 5.11
C ASN A 606 15.02 -10.60 5.03
N TYR A 607 15.18 -11.27 6.15
CA TYR A 607 15.00 -12.70 6.29
C TYR A 607 13.54 -12.96 6.71
N PHE A 608 12.72 -13.32 5.73
CA PHE A 608 11.32 -13.62 5.93
C PHE A 608 11.13 -15.03 6.48
N THR A 609 10.41 -15.13 7.57
CA THR A 609 10.01 -16.41 8.14
C THR A 609 8.77 -16.94 7.43
N ALA A 610 8.69 -18.24 7.31
CA ALA A 610 7.53 -18.93 6.75
C ALA A 610 6.27 -18.66 7.58
N SER A 611 5.15 -18.46 6.92
CA SER A 611 3.84 -18.28 7.56
C SER A 611 3.13 -19.60 7.87
N HIS A 612 3.66 -20.71 7.34
CA HIS A 612 3.17 -22.08 7.59
C HIS A 612 4.35 -23.00 7.91
N PRO A 613 4.16 -24.01 8.78
CA PRO A 613 5.27 -24.89 9.20
C PRO A 613 5.94 -25.68 8.07
N ASP A 614 5.22 -25.90 6.97
CA ASP A 614 5.70 -26.62 5.79
C ASP A 614 6.36 -25.72 4.74
N GLU A 615 6.44 -24.43 4.95
CA GLU A 615 7.09 -23.47 4.03
C GLU A 615 8.54 -23.16 4.45
N GLU A 616 9.30 -22.57 3.54
CA GLU A 616 10.69 -22.21 3.77
C GLU A 616 10.86 -20.75 4.19
N ASN A 617 11.76 -20.51 5.12
CA ASN A 617 12.27 -19.16 5.40
C ASN A 617 13.15 -18.69 4.24
N ILE A 618 13.06 -17.41 3.87
CA ILE A 618 13.75 -16.88 2.70
C ILE A 618 14.39 -15.53 3.02
N LEU A 619 15.70 -15.43 2.79
CA LEU A 619 16.32 -14.11 2.70
C LEU A 619 16.00 -13.50 1.34
N VAL A 620 15.56 -12.25 1.35
CA VAL A 620 15.36 -11.44 0.16
C VAL A 620 16.10 -10.13 0.31
N GLY A 621 16.96 -9.83 -0.64
CA GLY A 621 17.58 -8.52 -0.79
C GLY A 621 17.22 -7.88 -2.11
N SER A 622 17.11 -6.56 -2.15
CA SER A 622 16.76 -5.82 -3.36
C SER A 622 17.56 -4.52 -3.45
N ILE A 623 18.01 -4.20 -4.66
CA ILE A 623 18.73 -2.96 -4.97
C ILE A 623 18.16 -2.37 -6.25
N GLY A 624 17.78 -1.08 -6.20
CA GLY A 624 17.51 -0.27 -7.37
C GLY A 624 18.68 0.68 -7.62
N CYS A 625 19.53 0.35 -8.58
CA CYS A 625 20.75 1.13 -8.88
C CYS A 625 20.77 1.63 -10.32
N GLN A 626 21.66 2.54 -10.62
CA GLN A 626 21.92 2.93 -12.01
C GLN A 626 22.51 1.76 -12.78
N ALA A 627 22.16 1.60 -14.04
CA ALA A 627 22.54 0.45 -14.85
C ALA A 627 24.08 0.27 -14.91
N ASP A 628 24.84 1.37 -15.03
CA ASP A 628 26.31 1.38 -15.06
C ASP A 628 26.96 1.09 -13.70
N LYS A 629 26.19 1.11 -12.59
CA LYS A 629 26.64 0.81 -11.23
C LYS A 629 26.21 -0.58 -10.74
N THR A 630 25.54 -1.35 -11.59
CA THR A 630 24.96 -2.64 -11.20
C THR A 630 26.02 -3.62 -10.68
N ILE A 631 27.14 -3.72 -11.36
CA ILE A 631 28.23 -4.64 -10.97
C ILE A 631 28.79 -4.28 -9.58
N GLU A 632 29.09 -3.00 -9.37
CA GLU A 632 29.60 -2.50 -8.10
C GLU A 632 28.59 -2.73 -6.95
N ALA A 633 27.30 -2.48 -7.22
CA ALA A 633 26.23 -2.69 -6.25
C ALA A 633 26.04 -4.17 -5.88
N VAL A 634 26.10 -5.07 -6.86
CA VAL A 634 26.04 -6.53 -6.63
C VAL A 634 27.22 -6.99 -5.80
N HIS A 635 28.45 -6.59 -6.15
CA HIS A 635 29.64 -6.94 -5.39
C HIS A 635 29.60 -6.45 -3.94
N ALA A 636 29.19 -5.19 -3.74
CA ALA A 636 29.08 -4.63 -2.40
C ALA A 636 28.02 -5.37 -1.56
N PHE A 637 26.92 -5.76 -2.15
CA PHE A 637 25.88 -6.52 -1.44
C PHE A 637 26.32 -7.95 -1.11
N MET A 638 26.97 -8.62 -2.06
CA MET A 638 27.54 -9.95 -1.83
C MET A 638 28.60 -9.92 -0.72
N GLU A 639 29.47 -8.90 -0.72
CA GLU A 639 30.47 -8.70 0.32
C GLU A 639 29.85 -8.59 1.73
N LEU A 640 28.75 -7.83 1.87
CA LEU A 640 28.02 -7.71 3.13
C LEU A 640 27.44 -9.05 3.62
N LEU A 641 26.99 -9.91 2.69
CA LEU A 641 26.47 -11.24 3.02
C LEU A 641 27.57 -12.28 3.32
N GLU A 642 28.74 -12.12 2.76
CA GLU A 642 29.85 -13.02 2.93
C GLU A 642 30.78 -12.63 4.12
N ASN A 643 30.89 -11.33 4.38
CA ASN A 643 31.77 -10.74 5.38
C ASN A 643 31.06 -9.64 6.17
N MET A 644 29.90 -9.96 6.78
CA MET A 644 29.12 -9.01 7.54
C MET A 644 29.94 -8.42 8.69
N PRO A 645 30.20 -7.10 8.70
CA PRO A 645 30.91 -6.47 9.82
C PRO A 645 29.99 -6.42 11.05
N ILE A 646 30.45 -6.96 12.16
CA ILE A 646 29.76 -6.89 13.46
C ILE A 646 30.61 -6.01 14.39
N ASN A 647 30.01 -4.87 14.81
CA ASN A 647 30.63 -3.96 15.75
C ASN A 647 29.74 -3.71 16.98
N GLN A 648 30.35 -3.33 18.08
CA GLN A 648 29.65 -3.18 19.37
C GLN A 648 28.61 -2.05 19.36
N THR A 649 28.94 -0.91 18.78
CA THR A 649 28.05 0.26 18.76
C THR A 649 26.75 -0.04 17.99
N ARG A 650 26.85 -0.66 16.82
CA ARG A 650 25.68 -1.07 16.04
C ARG A 650 24.86 -2.14 16.78
N TRP A 651 25.55 -3.09 17.43
CA TRP A 651 24.89 -4.10 18.25
C TRP A 651 24.04 -3.47 19.37
N GLU A 652 24.60 -2.54 20.13
CA GLU A 652 23.91 -1.86 21.22
C GLU A 652 22.67 -1.08 20.73
N SER A 653 22.83 -0.39 19.61
CA SER A 653 21.71 0.31 18.96
C SER A 653 20.61 -0.66 18.49
N THR A 654 20.98 -1.75 17.81
CA THR A 654 20.07 -2.82 17.37
C THR A 654 19.30 -3.43 18.54
N HIS A 655 20.02 -3.82 19.59
CA HIS A 655 19.42 -4.43 20.77
C HIS A 655 18.45 -3.50 21.49
N SER A 656 18.84 -2.25 21.66
CA SER A 656 17.97 -1.21 22.24
C SER A 656 16.71 -0.97 21.39
N SER A 657 16.85 -0.90 20.06
CA SER A 657 15.74 -0.72 19.11
C SER A 657 14.73 -1.86 19.20
N ILE A 658 15.19 -3.12 19.21
CA ILE A 658 14.30 -4.29 19.33
C ILE A 658 13.51 -4.25 20.64
N LEU A 659 14.19 -4.04 21.76
CA LEU A 659 13.54 -3.99 23.07
C LEU A 659 12.54 -2.82 23.17
N SER A 660 12.88 -1.67 22.59
CA SER A 660 11.97 -0.52 22.49
C SER A 660 10.74 -0.87 21.66
N THR A 661 10.90 -1.54 20.54
CA THR A 661 9.80 -1.97 19.66
C THR A 661 8.81 -2.86 20.40
N TYR A 662 9.28 -3.83 21.18
CA TYR A 662 8.40 -4.68 22.01
C TYR A 662 7.61 -3.90 23.05
N ARG A 663 8.20 -2.85 23.63
CA ARG A 663 7.59 -2.02 24.66
C ARG A 663 6.57 -1.03 24.10
N THR A 664 6.85 -0.47 22.93
CA THR A 664 6.06 0.64 22.37
C THR A 664 5.03 0.22 21.33
N ASN A 665 5.15 -0.99 20.76
CA ASN A 665 4.28 -1.47 19.69
C ASN A 665 3.44 -2.69 20.16
N PRO A 666 2.41 -2.50 21.00
CA PRO A 666 1.45 -3.56 21.28
C PRO A 666 0.67 -3.92 20.03
N ILE A 667 0.15 -5.15 19.98
CA ILE A 667 -0.76 -5.54 18.88
C ILE A 667 -2.06 -4.74 19.03
N PRO A 668 -2.44 -3.94 18.02
CA PRO A 668 -3.72 -3.22 18.04
C PRO A 668 -4.89 -4.20 18.07
N PHE A 669 -6.01 -3.81 18.71
CA PHE A 669 -7.18 -4.68 18.79
C PHE A 669 -7.69 -5.14 17.42
N ARG A 670 -7.64 -4.27 16.39
CA ARG A 670 -8.03 -4.62 15.02
C ARG A 670 -7.17 -5.70 14.37
N SER A 671 -5.92 -5.84 14.79
CA SER A 671 -4.98 -6.85 14.27
C SER A 671 -4.98 -8.14 15.09
N THR A 672 -5.59 -8.13 16.28
CA THR A 672 -5.49 -9.24 17.26
C THR A 672 -6.08 -10.52 16.70
N ALA A 673 -7.26 -10.50 16.08
CA ALA A 673 -7.88 -11.73 15.54
C ALA A 673 -7.03 -12.36 14.43
N GLY A 674 -6.47 -11.54 13.53
CA GLY A 674 -5.56 -12.03 12.49
C GLY A 674 -4.26 -12.60 13.04
N TYR A 675 -3.68 -11.94 14.05
CA TYR A 675 -2.48 -12.44 14.72
C TYR A 675 -2.70 -13.78 15.44
N VAL A 676 -3.84 -13.94 16.14
CA VAL A 676 -4.22 -15.21 16.78
C VAL A 676 -4.43 -16.31 15.74
N TYR A 677 -5.05 -15.99 14.61
CA TYR A 677 -5.17 -16.94 13.49
C TYR A 677 -3.80 -17.41 12.99
N ASP A 678 -2.87 -16.50 12.78
CA ASP A 678 -1.50 -16.83 12.31
C ASP A 678 -0.74 -17.65 13.37
N MET A 679 -0.89 -17.34 14.65
CA MET A 679 -0.37 -18.16 15.76
C MET A 679 -0.90 -19.59 15.70
N ASN A 680 -2.20 -19.77 15.50
CA ASN A 680 -2.84 -21.08 15.43
C ASN A 680 -2.31 -21.92 14.25
N ILE A 681 -2.06 -21.29 13.08
CA ILE A 681 -1.42 -21.96 11.93
C ILE A 681 -0.03 -22.48 12.30
N LEU A 682 0.74 -21.70 13.05
CA LEU A 682 2.09 -22.07 13.49
C LEU A 682 2.10 -23.01 14.71
N GLY A 683 0.92 -23.38 15.23
CA GLY A 683 0.81 -24.27 16.40
C GLY A 683 1.21 -23.62 17.72
N LEU A 684 1.04 -22.31 17.85
CA LEU A 684 1.38 -21.55 19.04
C LEU A 684 0.12 -21.31 19.89
N ASP A 685 0.16 -21.77 21.14
CA ASP A 685 -0.99 -21.71 22.06
C ASP A 685 -1.12 -20.36 22.78
N LYS A 686 -0.06 -19.52 22.78
CA LYS A 686 -0.02 -18.23 23.44
C LYS A 686 0.87 -17.26 22.69
N ASP A 687 0.75 -15.97 23.02
CA ASP A 687 1.56 -14.92 22.40
C ASP A 687 3.07 -15.21 22.54
N PRO A 688 3.79 -15.57 21.46
CA PRO A 688 5.20 -15.95 21.55
C PRO A 688 6.11 -14.75 21.89
N ARG A 689 5.62 -13.52 21.76
CA ARG A 689 6.41 -12.32 22.02
C ARG A 689 6.89 -12.20 23.46
N GLU A 690 6.13 -12.76 24.42
CA GLU A 690 6.55 -12.78 25.83
C GLU A 690 7.85 -13.55 26.01
N ASN A 691 7.92 -14.78 25.47
CA ASN A 691 9.12 -15.62 25.53
C ASN A 691 10.26 -15.02 24.70
N ARG A 692 9.98 -14.52 23.49
CA ARG A 692 10.97 -13.86 22.62
C ARG A 692 11.58 -12.65 23.32
N PHE A 693 10.78 -11.81 23.93
CA PHE A 693 11.26 -10.63 24.68
C PHE A 693 12.17 -11.01 25.83
N SER A 694 11.83 -12.06 26.56
CA SER A 694 12.70 -12.60 27.64
C SER A 694 14.07 -13.03 27.10
N ILE A 695 14.09 -13.75 25.99
CA ILE A 695 15.35 -14.20 25.35
C ILE A 695 16.14 -12.98 24.81
N LEU A 696 15.46 -12.05 24.17
CA LEU A 696 16.09 -10.86 23.59
C LEU A 696 16.74 -9.97 24.65
N LYS A 697 16.18 -9.85 25.86
CA LYS A 697 16.78 -9.08 26.95
C LYS A 697 18.21 -9.56 27.31
N ASP A 698 18.43 -10.86 27.24
CA ASP A 698 19.69 -11.50 27.61
C ASP A 698 20.60 -11.80 26.38
N ALA A 699 20.14 -11.43 25.17
CA ALA A 699 20.88 -11.68 23.94
C ALA A 699 22.17 -10.85 23.87
N THR A 700 23.17 -11.40 23.21
CA THR A 700 24.45 -10.75 22.96
C THR A 700 24.78 -10.78 21.47
N ASN A 701 25.80 -10.04 21.03
CA ASN A 701 26.28 -10.08 19.66
C ASN A 701 26.59 -11.50 19.16
N LYS A 702 26.93 -12.41 20.07
CA LYS A 702 27.18 -13.82 19.76
C LYS A 702 25.93 -14.50 19.14
N THR A 703 24.75 -14.13 19.57
CA THR A 703 23.50 -14.65 18.98
C THR A 703 23.38 -14.26 17.50
N LEU A 704 23.76 -13.03 17.16
CA LEU A 704 23.83 -12.56 15.77
C LEU A 704 24.90 -13.31 14.97
N GLU A 705 26.10 -13.43 15.54
CA GLU A 705 27.25 -14.10 14.90
C GLU A 705 26.95 -15.57 14.59
N GLU A 706 26.37 -16.30 15.55
CA GLU A 706 26.00 -17.71 15.37
C GLU A 706 24.96 -17.89 14.28
N PHE A 707 23.91 -17.07 14.27
CA PHE A 707 22.88 -17.13 13.24
C PHE A 707 23.45 -16.78 11.85
N TYR A 708 24.26 -15.74 11.75
CA TYR A 708 24.91 -15.34 10.51
C TYR A 708 25.82 -16.45 9.96
N GLU A 709 26.75 -16.99 10.77
CA GLU A 709 27.69 -18.01 10.33
C GLU A 709 27.00 -19.33 9.95
N GLN A 710 25.92 -19.71 10.62
CA GLN A 710 25.25 -20.98 10.37
C GLN A 710 24.19 -20.89 9.27
N THR A 711 23.46 -19.79 9.18
CA THR A 711 22.25 -19.69 8.35
C THR A 711 22.44 -18.84 7.11
N ILE A 712 23.18 -17.74 7.20
CA ILE A 712 23.26 -16.74 6.11
C ILE A 712 24.48 -16.96 5.22
N LYS A 713 25.65 -16.96 5.80
CA LYS A 713 26.95 -16.99 5.11
C LYS A 713 27.15 -18.21 4.20
N PRO A 714 26.80 -19.45 4.63
CA PRO A 714 27.08 -20.63 3.83
C PRO A 714 26.24 -20.81 2.58
N LYS A 715 25.20 -20.01 2.40
CA LYS A 715 24.20 -20.25 1.35
C LYS A 715 24.65 -19.66 0.01
N ALA A 716 24.56 -20.44 -1.05
CA ALA A 716 24.63 -19.95 -2.41
C ALA A 716 23.38 -19.10 -2.71
N LYS A 717 23.57 -18.04 -3.49
CA LYS A 717 22.55 -17.01 -3.74
C LYS A 717 22.00 -17.15 -5.16
N LEU A 718 20.68 -16.90 -5.28
CA LEU A 718 19.98 -16.71 -6.54
C LEU A 718 19.87 -15.21 -6.79
N LEU A 719 20.42 -14.73 -7.89
CA LEU A 719 20.31 -13.33 -8.28
C LEU A 719 19.39 -13.22 -9.51
N SER A 720 18.50 -12.26 -9.50
CA SER A 720 17.76 -11.85 -10.70
C SER A 720 18.03 -10.38 -11.00
N ILE A 721 18.35 -10.08 -12.25
CA ILE A 721 18.73 -8.75 -12.72
C ILE A 721 17.88 -8.39 -13.93
N VAL A 722 17.16 -7.30 -13.86
CA VAL A 722 16.49 -6.67 -15.00
C VAL A 722 17.24 -5.38 -15.33
N GLY A 723 17.79 -5.28 -16.52
CA GLY A 723 18.62 -4.14 -16.89
C GLY A 723 19.11 -4.16 -18.34
N ASP A 724 19.88 -3.15 -18.69
CA ASP A 724 20.40 -2.86 -20.02
C ASP A 724 21.82 -3.43 -20.14
N SER A 725 21.97 -4.52 -20.91
CA SER A 725 23.29 -5.19 -21.11
C SER A 725 24.32 -4.33 -21.87
N THR A 726 23.91 -3.22 -22.46
CA THR A 726 24.86 -2.27 -23.05
C THR A 726 25.60 -1.46 -21.98
N LYS A 727 25.09 -1.46 -20.75
CA LYS A 727 25.65 -0.74 -19.59
C LYS A 727 26.09 -1.69 -18.47
N ILE A 728 25.63 -2.94 -18.48
CA ILE A 728 25.96 -3.97 -17.49
C ILE A 728 26.87 -5.02 -18.13
N ASP A 729 28.10 -5.13 -17.64
CA ASP A 729 29.04 -6.14 -18.14
C ASP A 729 28.66 -7.53 -17.64
N LEU A 730 28.06 -8.35 -18.54
CA LEU A 730 27.66 -9.71 -18.21
C LEU A 730 28.88 -10.62 -17.91
N ALA A 731 30.05 -10.35 -18.49
CA ALA A 731 31.27 -11.13 -18.21
C ALA A 731 31.80 -10.89 -16.79
N GLU A 732 31.60 -9.70 -16.22
CA GLU A 732 31.89 -9.44 -14.82
C GLU A 732 30.88 -10.16 -13.89
N LEU A 733 29.59 -10.24 -14.27
CA LEU A 733 28.62 -11.02 -13.52
C LEU A 733 28.95 -12.52 -13.52
N GLU A 734 29.49 -13.06 -14.61
CA GLU A 734 29.91 -14.48 -14.70
C GLU A 734 30.99 -14.85 -13.68
N LYS A 735 31.76 -13.89 -13.16
CA LYS A 735 32.73 -14.14 -12.06
C LYS A 735 32.04 -14.39 -10.71
N ILE A 736 30.81 -13.92 -10.53
CA ILE A 736 30.02 -14.15 -9.32
C ILE A 736 29.31 -15.50 -9.39
N GLY A 737 28.85 -15.89 -10.60
CA GLY A 737 28.19 -17.16 -10.87
C GLY A 737 27.68 -17.24 -12.31
N PRO A 738 27.29 -18.42 -12.80
CA PRO A 738 26.77 -18.61 -14.15
C PRO A 738 25.59 -17.68 -14.43
N VAL A 739 25.64 -16.98 -15.56
CA VAL A 739 24.59 -16.07 -16.03
C VAL A 739 23.68 -16.78 -17.01
N THR A 740 22.39 -16.81 -16.73
CA THR A 740 21.34 -17.34 -17.61
C THR A 740 20.46 -16.19 -18.10
N GLN A 741 20.49 -15.92 -19.39
CA GLN A 741 19.56 -14.92 -19.99
C GLN A 741 18.17 -15.53 -20.16
N ILE A 742 17.16 -14.80 -19.70
CA ILE A 742 15.75 -15.22 -19.69
C ILE A 742 14.97 -14.29 -20.62
N LYS A 743 14.05 -14.86 -21.42
CA LYS A 743 13.15 -14.13 -22.29
C LYS A 743 11.73 -14.08 -21.73
N SER A 744 10.89 -13.19 -22.27
CA SER A 744 9.50 -12.99 -21.82
C SER A 744 8.67 -14.27 -21.88
N ASP A 745 8.78 -15.04 -22.94
CA ASP A 745 8.07 -16.31 -23.15
C ASP A 745 8.47 -17.42 -22.17
N GLN A 746 9.59 -17.26 -21.48
CA GLN A 746 10.03 -18.16 -20.40
C GLN A 746 9.51 -17.73 -19.03
N LEU A 747 8.99 -16.52 -18.88
CA LEU A 747 8.49 -15.97 -17.63
C LEU A 747 6.97 -15.97 -17.50
N PHE A 748 6.27 -15.76 -18.60
CA PHE A 748 4.83 -15.57 -18.63
C PHE A 748 4.11 -16.63 -19.47
N SER A 749 3.05 -17.22 -18.91
CA SER A 749 2.11 -18.07 -19.66
C SER A 749 1.11 -17.21 -20.42
N ARG A 750 0.80 -17.62 -21.67
CA ARG A 750 -0.22 -17.03 -22.54
C ARG A 750 -1.35 -18.00 -22.85
#